data_20cb68c34970fe58cc7c7cfd5a72a6ae
#
_entry.id   20cb68c34970fe58cc7c7cfd5a72a6ae
#
_cell.length_a   1.000
_cell.length_b   1.000
_cell.length_c   1.000
_cell.angle_alpha   90.00
_cell.angle_beta   90.00
_cell.angle_gamma   90.00
#
_symmetry.space_group_name_H-M   'P 1'
#
loop_
_entity.id
_entity.type
_entity.pdbx_description
1 polymer ?
#
loop_
_entity_poly.entity_id
_entity_poly.type
_entity_poly.pdbx_seq_one_letter_code
_entity_poly.pdbx_strand_id
1 'polypeptide(L)'
;MYRLHGFMLAALFVAGATLALPPAAAAAPQAGFTLGQVLSYPFPLDLTSSQHGDRIAWVIDQNGVRNVWVATAPDFQPHQVTRFTQDDGQEITQLTFSPSGDALVFVRGGDHDANWPVKVAVDPASSPVEPKVMLWAVDLHANTARELTEGDAPAISSDGKLAYIKDDQVWTAPLSANSKTKPKQLFFDHGKDGDLQWSADGKRLAFVSHRDDHAFIGVFTDDPTPILYLAPSAEVDGDPRWSPDGSQIAFTRQPGNGGPPQPILTQTPQPWSIRVADARTGQAQVVWQSPYTLLGSYPQTAGGANLHWAEGGAKLVFLSDIDGWPHLYSIDASPHPPSAASPASGGSENQEPLLLTPGKFMVEDVVMAPDGRSIVYSANTGTTKDDNDRRHLFSVSVDRADAKALTSGTGIQTSPAAAGANAVAYIDAGAQRPPLVSVMQADGSGQKTLQANLIPADFPTAQLVIPQAVTFKAADGTKIQGQLFRSADAGANQPGMIFVHGGPPRQMLLGWHYMDYYTNSYAVNQYLATHGFTVLSVNYRLGIGYGHAFHNPPHWGPTGASEYQDVVAGAKFLQHVPGVDAARIGIWGGSYGGYLTALALARNSDIFKAGVDMHGVHDWSRDIAEWFGKPDARYEQGDYKEALKVAWESSPDADIAKWKSPVLLVQGDDDHNVHFMQMTDVVPRLRKHGVPFEEMVIPNEIHGFLRHASWMQADTATVDFLQRKLGNATH
;
A
#
# COMPACT_ATOMS: atom_id res chain seq x y z
N MET A 1 80.15 52.15 -47.57
CA MET A 1 81.33 51.22 -47.66
C MET A 1 80.86 49.86 -47.23
N TYR A 2 80.87 48.94 -48.16
CA TYR A 2 81.14 47.50 -48.14
C TYR A 2 81.02 46.73 -46.81
N ARG A 3 80.30 45.59 -46.69
CA ARG A 3 80.51 44.28 -47.39
C ARG A 3 79.33 43.30 -47.12
N LEU A 4 79.02 42.54 -48.18
CA LEU A 4 78.26 41.32 -48.20
C LEU A 4 78.84 40.26 -47.31
N HIS A 5 77.99 39.40 -46.67
CA HIS A 5 78.31 37.95 -46.47
C HIS A 5 77.05 37.13 -46.40
N GLY A 6 77.06 36.01 -47.10
CA GLY A 6 76.07 35.12 -47.60
C GLY A 6 75.29 34.30 -46.57
N PHE A 7 74.10 33.98 -47.02
CA PHE A 7 73.25 33.02 -46.33
C PHE A 7 73.57 31.58 -46.78
N MET A 8 73.87 30.73 -45.81
CA MET A 8 73.79 29.26 -45.95
C MET A 8 72.45 28.80 -45.40
N LEU A 9 71.60 28.18 -46.25
CA LEU A 9 70.43 27.44 -45.84
C LEU A 9 70.76 26.09 -45.25
N ALA A 10 70.46 25.89 -44.00
CA ALA A 10 70.47 24.54 -43.37
C ALA A 10 69.06 24.02 -43.32
N ALA A 11 68.75 22.96 -44.09
CA ALA A 11 67.50 22.24 -44.05
C ALA A 11 67.46 21.35 -42.79
N LEU A 12 66.56 21.67 -41.85
CA LEU A 12 66.20 20.78 -40.76
C LEU A 12 65.15 19.76 -41.21
N PHE A 13 65.54 18.51 -41.27
CA PHE A 13 64.56 17.40 -41.33
C PHE A 13 63.93 17.20 -39.93
N VAL A 14 62.65 17.53 -39.81
CA VAL A 14 61.83 17.16 -38.66
C VAL A 14 61.28 15.74 -38.88
N ALA A 15 61.85 14.75 -38.21
CA ALA A 15 61.29 13.41 -38.14
C ALA A 15 60.02 13.44 -37.28
N GLY A 16 58.87 13.35 -37.89
CA GLY A 16 57.57 13.22 -37.20
C GLY A 16 57.46 11.83 -36.54
N ALA A 17 57.65 11.75 -35.24
CA ALA A 17 57.28 10.57 -34.47
C ALA A 17 55.73 10.62 -34.26
N THR A 18 54.97 9.80 -34.98
CA THR A 18 53.59 9.51 -34.69
C THR A 18 53.54 8.66 -33.42
N LEU A 19 53.19 9.29 -32.30
CA LEU A 19 52.80 8.58 -31.09
C LEU A 19 51.44 7.88 -31.38
N ALA A 20 51.49 6.58 -31.63
CA ALA A 20 50.31 5.75 -31.61
C ALA A 20 49.74 5.72 -30.17
N LEU A 21 48.58 6.32 -29.93
CA LEU A 21 47.83 6.13 -28.70
C LEU A 21 47.50 4.61 -28.57
N PRO A 22 47.77 4.00 -27.39
CA PRO A 22 47.34 2.62 -27.18
C PRO A 22 45.80 2.53 -27.38
N PRO A 23 45.29 1.41 -27.96
CA PRO A 23 43.86 1.20 -28.05
C PRO A 23 43.29 1.32 -26.63
N ALA A 24 42.24 2.12 -26.49
CA ALA A 24 41.47 2.18 -25.23
C ALA A 24 41.13 0.73 -24.85
N ALA A 25 41.66 0.28 -23.73
CA ALA A 25 41.30 -1.02 -23.16
C ALA A 25 39.76 -0.97 -23.02
N ALA A 26 39.08 -1.91 -23.70
CA ALA A 26 37.66 -2.12 -23.46
C ALA A 26 37.52 -2.33 -21.95
N ALA A 27 36.75 -1.45 -21.29
CA ALA A 27 36.46 -1.61 -19.88
C ALA A 27 35.92 -3.02 -19.72
N ALA A 28 36.51 -3.81 -18.83
CA ALA A 28 35.92 -5.09 -18.44
C ALA A 28 34.46 -4.83 -18.09
N PRO A 29 33.52 -5.74 -18.46
CA PRO A 29 32.13 -5.57 -18.07
C PRO A 29 32.12 -5.34 -16.57
N GLN A 30 31.56 -4.23 -16.13
CA GLN A 30 31.41 -3.92 -14.72
C GLN A 30 30.58 -5.07 -14.15
N ALA A 31 31.14 -5.82 -13.19
CA ALA A 31 30.41 -6.87 -12.50
C ALA A 31 29.11 -6.25 -11.97
N GLY A 32 27.95 -6.79 -12.36
CA GLY A 32 26.67 -6.32 -11.88
C GLY A 32 26.60 -6.42 -10.35
N PHE A 33 25.73 -5.63 -9.74
CA PHE A 33 25.49 -5.71 -8.29
C PHE A 33 24.84 -7.06 -7.91
N THR A 34 25.02 -7.48 -6.67
CA THR A 34 24.39 -8.68 -6.14
C THR A 34 22.94 -8.42 -5.71
N LEU A 35 22.12 -9.47 -5.63
CA LEU A 35 20.76 -9.39 -5.11
C LEU A 35 20.75 -8.82 -3.68
N GLY A 36 21.65 -9.28 -2.80
CA GLY A 36 21.76 -8.74 -1.46
C GLY A 36 22.09 -7.26 -1.39
N GLN A 37 22.86 -6.71 -2.34
CA GLN A 37 23.14 -5.27 -2.39
C GLN A 37 21.88 -4.45 -2.75
N VAL A 38 21.07 -4.88 -3.71
CA VAL A 38 19.87 -4.14 -4.08
C VAL A 38 18.72 -4.32 -3.07
N LEU A 39 18.72 -5.39 -2.30
CA LEU A 39 17.75 -5.66 -1.23
C LEU A 39 18.21 -5.11 0.15
N SER A 40 19.34 -4.43 0.25
CA SER A 40 19.84 -3.85 1.50
C SER A 40 19.30 -2.46 1.83
N TYR A 41 18.30 -1.99 1.11
CA TYR A 41 17.70 -0.67 1.31
C TYR A 41 17.04 -0.54 2.70
N PRO A 42 17.12 0.66 3.33
CA PRO A 42 16.26 0.97 4.45
C PRO A 42 14.84 1.23 3.95
N PHE A 43 13.83 0.77 4.70
CA PHE A 43 12.44 1.04 4.34
C PHE A 43 11.70 1.76 5.48
N PRO A 44 11.16 2.98 5.26
CA PRO A 44 10.38 3.71 6.25
C PRO A 44 8.93 3.26 6.26
N LEU A 45 8.39 3.01 7.46
CA LEU A 45 7.01 2.59 7.72
C LEU A 45 6.38 3.53 8.75
N ASP A 46 5.06 3.61 8.74
CA ASP A 46 4.22 4.23 9.78
C ASP A 46 4.65 5.66 10.16
N LEU A 47 4.89 6.52 9.15
CA LEU A 47 5.22 7.93 9.38
C LEU A 47 4.02 8.65 9.99
N THR A 48 4.21 9.18 11.20
CA THR A 48 3.18 9.89 11.95
C THR A 48 3.72 11.18 12.58
N SER A 49 2.82 12.03 13.10
CA SER A 49 3.18 13.27 13.75
C SER A 49 2.42 13.47 15.07
N SER A 50 3.00 14.24 16.00
CA SER A 50 2.31 14.68 17.20
C SER A 50 1.16 15.64 16.85
N GLN A 51 0.15 15.73 17.73
CA GLN A 51 -1.04 16.57 17.52
C GLN A 51 -0.70 18.05 17.21
N HIS A 52 0.39 18.57 17.75
CA HIS A 52 0.85 19.92 17.47
C HIS A 52 1.88 19.98 16.33
N GLY A 53 2.22 18.82 15.73
CA GLY A 53 3.11 18.69 14.59
C GLY A 53 4.57 19.06 14.85
N ASP A 54 5.00 19.29 16.10
CA ASP A 54 6.38 19.62 16.43
C ASP A 54 7.32 18.39 16.41
N ARG A 55 6.75 17.18 16.43
CA ARG A 55 7.48 15.90 16.36
C ARG A 55 6.88 14.99 15.31
N ILE A 56 7.77 14.24 14.67
CA ILE A 56 7.42 13.15 13.76
C ILE A 56 8.08 11.87 14.26
N ALA A 57 7.43 10.74 14.01
CA ALA A 57 7.96 9.41 14.28
C ALA A 57 7.72 8.50 13.09
N TRP A 58 8.61 7.55 12.89
CA TRP A 58 8.50 6.52 11.86
C TRP A 58 9.30 5.28 12.27
N VAL A 59 9.01 4.17 11.65
CA VAL A 59 9.79 2.95 11.74
C VAL A 59 10.78 2.89 10.59
N ILE A 60 12.00 2.41 10.83
CA ILE A 60 12.90 1.96 9.75
C ILE A 60 13.05 0.46 9.88
N ASP A 61 12.70 -0.25 8.81
CA ASP A 61 13.15 -1.62 8.59
C ASP A 61 14.48 -1.58 7.84
N GLN A 62 15.49 -2.19 8.39
CA GLN A 62 16.78 -2.37 7.73
C GLN A 62 17.22 -3.84 7.84
N ASN A 63 17.07 -4.57 6.74
CA ASN A 63 17.33 -6.01 6.68
C ASN A 63 16.54 -6.81 7.73
N GLY A 64 15.24 -6.50 7.89
CA GLY A 64 14.33 -7.15 8.85
C GLY A 64 14.42 -6.65 10.29
N VAL A 65 15.39 -5.77 10.58
CA VAL A 65 15.53 -5.16 11.90
C VAL A 65 14.77 -3.85 11.96
N ARG A 66 13.64 -3.85 12.68
CA ARG A 66 12.71 -2.72 12.77
C ARG A 66 12.97 -1.90 14.02
N ASN A 67 13.11 -0.57 13.85
CA ASN A 67 13.31 0.37 14.96
C ASN A 67 12.57 1.67 14.75
N VAL A 68 12.10 2.26 15.85
CA VAL A 68 11.41 3.55 15.87
C VAL A 68 12.42 4.68 15.93
N TRP A 69 12.17 5.70 15.10
CA TRP A 69 12.92 6.94 15.01
C TRP A 69 12.00 8.13 15.25
N VAL A 70 12.54 9.19 15.81
CA VAL A 70 11.82 10.44 16.11
C VAL A 70 12.68 11.62 15.66
N ALA A 71 12.03 12.67 15.19
CA ALA A 71 12.66 13.97 14.93
C ALA A 71 11.74 15.11 15.39
N THR A 72 12.36 16.22 15.82
CA THR A 72 11.63 17.38 16.38
C THR A 72 11.95 18.63 15.57
N ALA A 73 10.94 19.45 15.33
CA ALA A 73 11.08 20.77 14.70
C ALA A 73 11.97 21.70 15.57
N PRO A 74 12.66 22.71 14.97
CA PRO A 74 12.67 23.01 13.53
C PRO A 74 13.71 22.22 12.73
N ASP A 75 14.66 21.59 13.38
CA ASP A 75 15.84 21.01 12.73
C ASP A 75 15.61 19.62 12.18
N PHE A 76 14.61 18.91 12.70
CA PHE A 76 14.27 17.54 12.34
C PHE A 76 15.52 16.62 12.28
N GLN A 77 16.31 16.63 13.35
CA GLN A 77 17.46 15.70 13.46
C GLN A 77 16.93 14.33 13.95
N PRO A 78 17.07 13.28 13.13
CA PRO A 78 16.58 11.95 13.50
C PRO A 78 17.40 11.34 14.65
N HIS A 79 16.71 10.72 15.60
CA HIS A 79 17.34 9.89 16.61
C HIS A 79 16.50 8.62 16.84
N GLN A 80 17.19 7.52 17.07
CA GLN A 80 16.61 6.21 17.29
C GLN A 80 16.17 6.07 18.76
N VAL A 81 14.92 5.65 19.00
CA VAL A 81 14.34 5.53 20.34
C VAL A 81 14.15 4.08 20.81
N THR A 82 14.22 3.10 19.90
CA THR A 82 14.25 1.66 20.21
C THR A 82 15.56 1.02 19.78
N ARG A 83 15.86 -0.19 20.24
CA ARG A 83 17.13 -0.87 19.95
C ARG A 83 16.93 -2.37 19.73
N PHE A 84 15.98 -2.73 18.90
CA PHE A 84 15.83 -4.12 18.46
C PHE A 84 16.96 -4.47 17.50
N THR A 85 17.40 -5.74 17.50
CA THR A 85 18.60 -6.20 16.77
C THR A 85 18.37 -7.48 15.98
N GLN A 86 17.16 -8.01 15.97
CA GLN A 86 16.85 -9.29 15.34
C GLN A 86 15.93 -9.09 14.13
N ASP A 87 16.15 -9.88 13.08
CA ASP A 87 15.21 -10.15 12.01
C ASP A 87 14.26 -11.25 12.48
N ASP A 88 13.36 -10.91 13.40
CA ASP A 88 12.43 -11.84 14.02
C ASP A 88 11.02 -11.83 13.41
N GLY A 89 10.80 -10.96 12.41
CA GLY A 89 9.52 -10.79 11.75
C GLY A 89 8.44 -10.10 12.59
N GLN A 90 8.81 -9.58 13.78
CA GLN A 90 7.86 -8.84 14.61
C GLN A 90 7.75 -7.39 14.11
N GLU A 91 6.63 -7.06 13.53
CA GLU A 91 6.35 -5.71 13.01
C GLU A 91 6.30 -4.67 14.14
N ILE A 92 6.56 -3.43 13.80
CA ILE A 92 6.30 -2.26 14.64
C ILE A 92 5.32 -1.38 13.88
N THR A 93 4.12 -1.18 14.46
CA THR A 93 3.00 -0.53 13.80
C THR A 93 2.26 0.41 14.76
N GLN A 94 1.34 1.22 14.25
CA GLN A 94 0.41 2.05 15.01
C GLN A 94 1.11 3.05 15.94
N LEU A 95 2.15 3.72 15.43
CA LEU A 95 2.85 4.76 16.18
C LEU A 95 1.88 5.87 16.60
N THR A 96 1.64 6.02 17.90
CA THR A 96 0.65 6.94 18.48
C THR A 96 1.31 7.86 19.48
N PHE A 97 1.41 9.15 19.15
CA PHE A 97 1.88 10.16 20.11
C PHE A 97 0.83 10.44 21.19
N SER A 98 1.31 10.73 22.41
CA SER A 98 0.47 11.44 23.37
C SER A 98 0.13 12.84 22.83
N PRO A 99 -1.05 13.41 23.14
CA PRO A 99 -1.41 14.76 22.72
C PRO A 99 -0.41 15.84 23.15
N SER A 100 0.30 15.65 24.28
CA SER A 100 1.41 16.51 24.72
C SER A 100 2.69 16.35 23.89
N GLY A 101 2.80 15.28 23.09
CA GLY A 101 4.02 14.95 22.35
C GLY A 101 5.16 14.36 23.21
N ASP A 102 4.95 14.10 24.50
CA ASP A 102 6.01 13.67 25.43
C ASP A 102 6.21 12.16 25.47
N ALA A 103 5.24 11.40 25.03
CA ALA A 103 5.27 9.95 24.92
C ALA A 103 4.83 9.49 23.54
N LEU A 104 5.37 8.32 23.14
CA LEU A 104 4.95 7.59 21.97
C LEU A 104 4.60 6.17 22.40
N VAL A 105 3.48 5.64 21.93
CA VAL A 105 3.09 4.23 22.08
C VAL A 105 3.10 3.59 20.71
N PHE A 106 3.48 2.32 20.64
CA PHE A 106 3.43 1.53 19.42
C PHE A 106 3.08 0.07 19.72
N VAL A 107 2.65 -0.64 18.71
CA VAL A 107 2.41 -2.08 18.76
C VAL A 107 3.64 -2.80 18.21
N ARG A 108 4.05 -3.91 18.85
CA ARG A 108 5.06 -4.81 18.30
C ARG A 108 4.50 -6.22 18.23
N GLY A 109 4.60 -6.83 17.04
CA GLY A 109 4.13 -8.19 16.76
C GLY A 109 2.67 -8.28 16.33
N GLY A 110 2.07 -7.17 15.87
CA GLY A 110 0.73 -7.10 15.30
C GLY A 110 0.67 -6.19 14.08
N ASP A 111 -0.44 -6.18 13.39
CA ASP A 111 -0.91 -5.51 12.18
C ASP A 111 -0.88 -6.39 10.91
N HIS A 112 0.19 -7.03 10.53
CA HIS A 112 0.31 -8.02 9.44
C HIS A 112 -0.27 -7.58 8.06
N ASP A 113 -0.26 -6.27 7.80
CA ASP A 113 -0.68 -5.65 6.53
C ASP A 113 -2.02 -6.19 5.99
N ALA A 114 -3.04 -6.28 6.85
CA ALA A 114 -4.40 -6.76 6.54
C ALA A 114 -4.48 -8.23 6.03
N ASN A 115 -3.40 -8.98 6.10
CA ASN A 115 -3.33 -10.38 5.65
C ASN A 115 -3.59 -11.39 6.77
N TRP A 116 -3.75 -10.90 7.99
CA TRP A 116 -3.85 -11.73 9.17
C TRP A 116 -4.70 -11.05 10.26
N PRO A 117 -5.45 -11.79 11.09
CA PRO A 117 -6.07 -11.18 12.26
C PRO A 117 -5.00 -10.63 13.21
N VAL A 118 -4.91 -9.31 13.32
CA VAL A 118 -3.90 -8.56 14.12
C VAL A 118 -3.73 -9.04 15.57
N LYS A 119 -4.74 -9.67 16.13
CA LYS A 119 -4.71 -10.20 17.50
C LYS A 119 -3.96 -11.53 17.66
N VAL A 120 -3.58 -12.18 16.56
CA VAL A 120 -2.83 -13.43 16.59
C VAL A 120 -1.37 -13.11 16.33
N ALA A 121 -0.50 -13.45 17.27
CA ALA A 121 0.93 -13.29 17.08
C ALA A 121 1.45 -14.27 16.02
N VAL A 122 2.26 -13.77 15.10
CA VAL A 122 2.96 -14.58 14.11
C VAL A 122 4.35 -14.97 14.59
N ASP A 123 4.88 -16.09 14.09
CA ASP A 123 6.18 -16.61 14.50
C ASP A 123 7.09 -17.00 13.31
N PRO A 124 7.37 -16.08 12.38
CA PRO A 124 8.16 -16.39 11.19
C PRO A 124 9.62 -16.75 11.52
N ALA A 125 10.09 -16.43 12.72
CA ALA A 125 11.41 -16.84 13.21
C ALA A 125 11.44 -18.26 13.79
N SER A 126 10.30 -18.96 13.85
CA SER A 126 10.19 -20.30 14.46
C SER A 126 10.70 -20.33 15.90
N SER A 127 10.35 -19.33 16.70
CA SER A 127 10.75 -19.22 18.10
C SER A 127 10.13 -20.35 18.93
N PRO A 128 10.89 -21.00 19.82
CA PRO A 128 10.30 -21.98 20.75
C PRO A 128 9.44 -21.33 21.86
N VAL A 129 9.44 -20.00 21.93
CA VAL A 129 8.58 -19.21 22.83
C VAL A 129 7.62 -18.41 21.98
N GLU A 130 6.33 -18.64 22.21
CA GLU A 130 5.26 -17.97 21.47
C GLU A 130 5.39 -16.45 21.57
N PRO A 131 5.51 -15.73 20.43
CA PRO A 131 5.49 -14.28 20.42
C PRO A 131 4.13 -13.74 20.88
N LYS A 132 4.09 -12.46 21.20
CA LYS A 132 2.87 -11.79 21.65
C LYS A 132 2.74 -10.43 20.98
N VAL A 133 1.50 -10.03 20.74
CA VAL A 133 1.19 -8.66 20.31
C VAL A 133 1.29 -7.75 21.53
N MET A 134 2.28 -6.86 21.54
CA MET A 134 2.66 -6.09 22.71
C MET A 134 2.63 -4.59 22.44
N LEU A 135 2.01 -3.85 23.36
CA LEU A 135 2.13 -2.39 23.43
C LEU A 135 3.46 -2.02 24.10
N TRP A 136 4.15 -1.08 23.48
CA TRP A 136 5.38 -0.47 23.97
C TRP A 136 5.18 1.03 24.16
N ALA A 137 5.84 1.63 25.15
CA ALA A 137 5.87 3.07 25.35
C ALA A 137 7.30 3.60 25.33
N VAL A 138 7.47 4.74 24.69
CA VAL A 138 8.70 5.56 24.70
C VAL A 138 8.45 6.83 25.50
N ASP A 139 9.26 7.07 26.52
CA ASP A 139 9.41 8.36 27.15
C ASP A 139 10.38 9.19 26.31
N LEU A 140 9.87 10.20 25.62
CA LEU A 140 10.66 11.01 24.67
C LEU A 140 11.59 12.02 25.35
N HIS A 141 11.40 12.32 26.64
CA HIS A 141 12.36 13.11 27.43
C HIS A 141 13.53 12.27 27.91
N ALA A 142 13.23 11.07 28.42
CA ALA A 142 14.26 10.15 28.89
C ALA A 142 14.92 9.34 27.77
N ASN A 143 14.34 9.34 26.57
CA ASN A 143 14.74 8.53 25.43
C ASN A 143 14.83 7.03 25.78
N THR A 144 13.80 6.52 26.46
CA THR A 144 13.71 5.13 26.93
C THR A 144 12.44 4.45 26.46
N ALA A 145 12.58 3.28 25.84
CA ALA A 145 11.47 2.42 25.45
C ALA A 145 11.27 1.31 26.47
N ARG A 146 10.02 0.91 26.72
CA ARG A 146 9.67 -0.20 27.58
C ARG A 146 8.40 -0.91 27.10
N GLU A 147 8.33 -2.18 27.36
CA GLU A 147 7.11 -2.98 27.21
C GLU A 147 6.04 -2.55 28.22
N LEU A 148 4.78 -2.48 27.78
CA LEU A 148 3.64 -2.12 28.62
C LEU A 148 2.79 -3.34 28.99
N THR A 149 2.12 -3.92 28.00
CA THR A 149 1.14 -4.99 28.17
C THR A 149 0.78 -5.61 26.81
N GLU A 150 0.19 -6.79 26.84
CA GLU A 150 -0.46 -7.36 25.64
C GLU A 150 -1.64 -6.49 25.23
N GLY A 151 -1.76 -6.25 23.93
CA GLY A 151 -2.86 -5.49 23.34
C GLY A 151 -2.47 -4.80 22.05
N ASP A 152 -3.46 -4.13 21.46
CA ASP A 152 -3.44 -3.55 20.13
C ASP A 152 -4.25 -2.25 20.08
N ALA A 153 -4.24 -1.51 18.95
CA ALA A 153 -5.04 -0.31 18.70
C ALA A 153 -4.98 0.76 19.83
N PRO A 154 -3.79 1.29 20.17
CA PRO A 154 -3.63 2.24 21.25
C PRO A 154 -4.23 3.62 20.92
N ALA A 155 -4.94 4.21 21.87
CA ALA A 155 -5.42 5.59 21.83
C ALA A 155 -5.08 6.32 23.14
N ILE A 156 -4.49 7.51 23.07
CA ILE A 156 -4.01 8.25 24.23
C ILE A 156 -4.84 9.52 24.39
N SER A 157 -5.41 9.72 25.58
CA SER A 157 -6.18 10.93 25.91
C SER A 157 -5.29 12.14 26.22
N SER A 158 -5.88 13.32 26.22
CA SER A 158 -5.18 14.57 26.56
C SER A 158 -4.62 14.61 27.99
N ASP A 159 -5.17 13.83 28.92
CA ASP A 159 -4.67 13.67 30.29
C ASP A 159 -3.76 12.46 30.48
N GLY A 160 -3.33 11.81 29.36
CA GLY A 160 -2.35 10.73 29.36
C GLY A 160 -2.90 9.33 29.72
N LYS A 161 -4.21 9.12 29.62
CA LYS A 161 -4.81 7.78 29.76
C LYS A 161 -4.62 7.01 28.45
N LEU A 162 -4.11 5.79 28.55
CA LEU A 162 -4.05 4.86 27.42
C LEU A 162 -5.30 3.98 27.40
N ALA A 163 -6.05 4.01 26.31
CA ALA A 163 -7.02 2.98 25.95
C ALA A 163 -6.42 2.10 24.85
N TYR A 164 -6.76 0.81 24.84
CA TYR A 164 -6.27 -0.14 23.84
C TYR A 164 -7.21 -1.34 23.76
N ILE A 165 -7.07 -2.14 22.70
CA ILE A 165 -7.85 -3.37 22.51
C ILE A 165 -7.08 -4.56 23.04
N LYS A 166 -7.78 -5.40 23.81
CA LYS A 166 -7.33 -6.74 24.19
C LYS A 166 -8.56 -7.65 24.28
N ASP A 167 -8.48 -8.85 23.70
CA ASP A 167 -9.58 -9.83 23.71
C ASP A 167 -10.90 -9.23 23.16
N ASP A 168 -10.80 -8.45 22.07
CA ASP A 168 -11.90 -7.74 21.43
C ASP A 168 -12.61 -6.70 22.32
N GLN A 169 -12.03 -6.28 23.44
CA GLN A 169 -12.60 -5.32 24.40
C GLN A 169 -11.64 -4.18 24.70
N VAL A 170 -12.18 -3.08 25.20
CA VAL A 170 -11.37 -1.90 25.56
C VAL A 170 -10.76 -2.06 26.94
N TRP A 171 -9.46 -1.91 27.01
CA TRP A 171 -8.65 -1.94 28.23
C TRP A 171 -7.95 -0.59 28.45
N THR A 172 -7.45 -0.38 29.66
CA THR A 172 -6.63 0.80 30.01
C THR A 172 -5.38 0.39 30.79
N ALA A 173 -4.30 1.10 30.54
CA ALA A 173 -3.04 0.93 31.28
C ALA A 173 -2.39 2.30 31.53
N PRO A 174 -1.59 2.46 32.60
CA PRO A 174 -0.85 3.67 32.85
C PRO A 174 0.37 3.78 31.94
N LEU A 175 0.59 4.96 31.34
CA LEU A 175 1.80 5.26 30.57
C LEU A 175 3.03 5.47 31.46
N SER A 176 2.85 5.93 32.72
CA SER A 176 3.96 6.18 33.65
C SER A 176 4.64 4.90 34.11
N ALA A 177 5.97 4.82 33.95
CA ALA A 177 6.79 3.70 34.43
C ALA A 177 6.74 3.51 35.97
N ASN A 178 6.43 4.56 36.72
CA ASN A 178 6.37 4.54 38.17
C ASN A 178 4.97 4.16 38.72
N SER A 179 3.99 3.94 37.85
CA SER A 179 2.64 3.57 38.27
C SER A 179 2.62 2.15 38.81
N LYS A 180 1.91 1.96 39.93
CA LYS A 180 1.59 0.65 40.51
C LYS A 180 0.25 0.10 39.99
N THR A 181 -0.48 0.88 39.25
CA THR A 181 -1.78 0.49 38.66
C THR A 181 -1.54 -0.57 37.59
N LYS A 182 -2.25 -1.68 37.68
CA LYS A 182 -2.19 -2.74 36.66
C LYS A 182 -3.15 -2.43 35.51
N PRO A 183 -2.89 -2.93 34.31
CA PRO A 183 -3.88 -2.93 33.22
C PRO A 183 -5.21 -3.54 33.68
N LYS A 184 -6.32 -2.94 33.25
CA LYS A 184 -7.67 -3.43 33.54
C LYS A 184 -8.59 -3.16 32.35
N GLN A 185 -9.63 -3.96 32.19
CA GLN A 185 -10.71 -3.65 31.27
C GLN A 185 -11.34 -2.31 31.66
N LEU A 186 -11.53 -1.44 30.66
CA LEU A 186 -12.06 -0.08 30.89
C LEU A 186 -13.58 -0.12 31.06
N PHE A 187 -14.26 -0.86 30.18
CA PHE A 187 -15.69 -1.15 30.25
C PHE A 187 -15.96 -2.49 29.53
N PHE A 188 -17.20 -2.96 29.60
CA PHE A 188 -17.68 -4.12 28.87
C PHE A 188 -18.65 -3.71 27.78
N ASP A 189 -18.47 -4.25 26.57
CA ASP A 189 -19.43 -4.20 25.47
C ASP A 189 -19.73 -5.60 24.91
N HIS A 190 -20.86 -5.78 24.22
CA HIS A 190 -21.22 -7.05 23.59
C HIS A 190 -20.58 -7.25 22.20
N GLY A 191 -20.01 -6.21 21.61
CA GLY A 191 -19.36 -6.25 20.32
C GLY A 191 -17.87 -6.61 20.39
N LYS A 192 -17.23 -6.63 19.23
CA LYS A 192 -15.79 -6.54 19.09
C LYS A 192 -15.45 -5.06 18.93
N ASP A 193 -14.75 -4.51 19.90
CA ASP A 193 -14.47 -3.08 19.95
C ASP A 193 -13.29 -2.71 19.05
N GLY A 194 -13.33 -1.51 18.45
CA GLY A 194 -12.28 -0.95 17.61
C GLY A 194 -12.39 0.55 17.44
N ASP A 195 -11.53 1.14 16.60
CA ASP A 195 -11.52 2.55 16.19
C ASP A 195 -11.64 3.55 17.35
N LEU A 196 -10.78 3.39 18.36
CA LEU A 196 -10.80 4.16 19.59
C LEU A 196 -10.45 5.65 19.35
N GLN A 197 -11.32 6.57 19.77
CA GLN A 197 -11.13 8.00 19.61
C GLN A 197 -11.47 8.75 20.91
N TRP A 198 -10.47 9.33 21.58
CA TRP A 198 -10.71 10.21 22.72
C TRP A 198 -11.26 11.57 22.27
N SER A 199 -12.22 12.11 23.03
CA SER A 199 -12.59 13.51 22.89
C SER A 199 -11.41 14.44 23.22
N ALA A 200 -11.39 15.65 22.67
CA ALA A 200 -10.29 16.60 22.87
C ALA A 200 -10.01 16.92 24.36
N ASP A 201 -11.03 16.89 25.22
CA ASP A 201 -10.91 17.09 26.67
C ASP A 201 -10.48 15.82 27.43
N GLY A 202 -10.30 14.68 26.76
CA GLY A 202 -9.87 13.40 27.31
C GLY A 202 -10.88 12.72 28.24
N LYS A 203 -12.14 13.17 28.26
CA LYS A 203 -13.15 12.65 29.21
C LYS A 203 -14.05 11.57 28.63
N ARG A 204 -14.19 11.52 27.31
CA ARG A 204 -15.07 10.56 26.63
C ARG A 204 -14.30 9.82 25.56
N LEU A 205 -14.58 8.53 25.42
CA LEU A 205 -14.01 7.66 24.41
C LEU A 205 -15.10 7.21 23.45
N ALA A 206 -15.00 7.58 22.18
CA ALA A 206 -15.78 6.98 21.12
C ALA A 206 -15.10 5.71 20.62
N PHE A 207 -15.87 4.70 20.24
CA PHE A 207 -15.40 3.43 19.71
C PHE A 207 -16.42 2.83 18.76
N VAL A 208 -15.98 1.93 17.90
CA VAL A 208 -16.87 1.09 17.07
C VAL A 208 -17.09 -0.23 17.79
N SER A 209 -18.36 -0.62 17.96
CA SER A 209 -18.78 -1.91 18.46
C SER A 209 -19.27 -2.77 17.29
N HIS A 210 -18.43 -3.68 16.78
CA HIS A 210 -18.76 -4.59 15.68
C HIS A 210 -19.56 -5.79 16.19
N ARG A 211 -20.70 -6.07 15.54
CA ARG A 211 -21.64 -7.13 15.95
C ARG A 211 -22.07 -7.96 14.74
N ASP A 212 -21.19 -8.84 14.30
CA ASP A 212 -21.37 -9.77 13.16
C ASP A 212 -21.89 -9.08 11.87
N ASP A 213 -23.17 -8.71 11.81
CA ASP A 213 -23.86 -8.18 10.63
C ASP A 213 -24.12 -6.66 10.66
N HIS A 214 -23.82 -5.99 11.78
CA HIS A 214 -23.96 -4.54 11.96
C HIS A 214 -22.88 -3.98 12.92
N ALA A 215 -22.80 -2.66 13.00
CA ALA A 215 -21.89 -2.00 13.95
C ALA A 215 -22.50 -0.69 14.48
N PHE A 216 -22.11 -0.31 15.70
CA PHE A 216 -22.55 0.93 16.34
C PHE A 216 -21.36 1.78 16.73
N ILE A 217 -21.54 3.11 16.75
CA ILE A 217 -20.62 4.00 17.46
C ILE A 217 -21.11 4.10 18.92
N GLY A 218 -20.26 3.63 19.86
CA GLY A 218 -20.44 3.80 21.29
C GLY A 218 -19.63 4.97 21.85
N VAL A 219 -20.15 5.60 22.92
CA VAL A 219 -19.44 6.65 23.68
C VAL A 219 -19.41 6.25 25.15
N PHE A 220 -18.22 5.98 25.65
CA PHE A 220 -17.95 5.72 27.07
C PHE A 220 -17.56 7.03 27.77
N THR A 221 -18.08 7.26 28.98
CA THR A 221 -17.74 8.43 29.82
C THR A 221 -17.08 8.01 31.14
N ASP A 222 -17.76 7.22 31.96
CA ASP A 222 -17.28 6.72 33.24
C ASP A 222 -18.08 5.48 33.68
N ASP A 223 -17.58 4.74 34.66
CA ASP A 223 -18.15 3.46 35.10
C ASP A 223 -19.65 3.49 35.49
N PRO A 224 -20.20 4.54 36.16
CA PRO A 224 -21.61 4.54 36.52
C PRO A 224 -22.52 4.99 35.37
N THR A 225 -21.99 5.58 34.30
CA THR A 225 -22.76 6.10 33.18
C THR A 225 -22.91 5.03 32.08
N PRO A 226 -24.16 4.67 31.69
CA PRO A 226 -24.37 3.73 30.59
C PRO A 226 -23.68 4.21 29.32
N ILE A 227 -23.15 3.28 28.51
CA ILE A 227 -22.62 3.58 27.17
C ILE A 227 -23.74 4.19 26.33
N LEU A 228 -23.43 5.33 25.70
CA LEU A 228 -24.33 5.99 24.76
C LEU A 228 -24.03 5.49 23.34
N TYR A 229 -24.98 4.75 22.72
CA TYR A 229 -24.88 4.41 21.31
C TYR A 229 -25.52 5.49 20.42
N LEU A 230 -24.80 5.92 19.36
CA LEU A 230 -25.22 7.02 18.50
C LEU A 230 -26.23 6.50 17.44
N ALA A 231 -27.50 6.93 17.53
CA ALA A 231 -28.56 6.62 16.57
C ALA A 231 -28.51 5.15 16.05
N PRO A 232 -28.55 4.15 16.94
CA PRO A 232 -28.34 2.74 16.56
C PRO A 232 -29.32 2.28 15.50
N SER A 233 -28.85 1.48 14.55
CA SER A 233 -29.62 0.96 13.41
C SER A 233 -29.16 -0.46 13.02
N ALA A 234 -29.77 -1.08 12.02
CA ALA A 234 -29.35 -2.36 11.45
C ALA A 234 -28.24 -2.22 10.39
N GLU A 235 -27.50 -1.12 10.40
CA GLU A 235 -26.47 -0.77 9.42
C GLU A 235 -25.07 -0.84 10.08
N VAL A 236 -24.02 -0.67 9.30
CA VAL A 236 -22.63 -0.67 9.78
C VAL A 236 -22.15 0.76 9.91
N ASP A 237 -21.91 1.20 11.13
CA ASP A 237 -21.29 2.49 11.45
C ASP A 237 -19.78 2.35 11.58
N GLY A 238 -19.02 3.34 11.08
CA GLY A 238 -17.57 3.37 11.14
C GLY A 238 -16.99 4.79 11.12
N ASP A 239 -15.67 4.90 11.18
CA ASP A 239 -14.93 6.17 11.08
C ASP A 239 -15.39 7.28 12.05
N PRO A 240 -15.57 7.05 13.35
CA PRO A 240 -16.00 8.10 14.27
C PRO A 240 -14.94 9.22 14.37
N ARG A 241 -15.38 10.46 14.25
CA ARG A 241 -14.52 11.65 14.37
C ARG A 241 -15.16 12.68 15.27
N TRP A 242 -14.53 13.00 16.40
CA TRP A 242 -14.94 14.07 17.27
C TRP A 242 -14.84 15.43 16.58
N SER A 243 -15.86 16.28 16.75
CA SER A 243 -15.73 17.70 16.43
C SER A 243 -14.64 18.36 17.32
N PRO A 244 -13.97 19.42 16.85
CA PRO A 244 -12.90 20.07 17.63
C PRO A 244 -13.32 20.53 19.03
N ASP A 245 -14.60 20.92 19.22
CA ASP A 245 -15.18 21.32 20.51
C ASP A 245 -15.69 20.13 21.35
N GLY A 246 -15.67 18.92 20.81
CA GLY A 246 -16.13 17.69 21.44
C GLY A 246 -17.66 17.60 21.63
N SER A 247 -18.44 18.47 21.02
CA SER A 247 -19.91 18.45 21.16
C SER A 247 -20.60 17.45 20.23
N GLN A 248 -19.95 17.08 19.13
CA GLN A 248 -20.50 16.23 18.08
C GLN A 248 -19.52 15.13 17.68
N ILE A 249 -20.04 14.07 17.02
CA ILE A 249 -19.26 13.02 16.35
C ILE A 249 -19.81 12.88 14.93
N ALA A 250 -18.92 13.04 13.93
CA ALA A 250 -19.16 12.64 12.57
C ALA A 250 -18.78 11.17 12.39
N PHE A 251 -19.54 10.43 11.59
CA PHE A 251 -19.26 9.03 11.28
C PHE A 251 -19.87 8.62 9.94
N THR A 252 -19.33 7.53 9.36
CA THR A 252 -19.86 6.92 8.16
C THR A 252 -20.87 5.84 8.51
N ARG A 253 -21.86 5.61 7.63
CA ARG A 253 -22.83 4.53 7.75
C ARG A 253 -23.04 3.84 6.41
N GLN A 254 -22.90 2.54 6.39
CA GLN A 254 -23.04 1.65 5.24
C GLN A 254 -24.15 0.64 5.47
N PRO A 255 -24.69 -0.03 4.42
CA PRO A 255 -25.64 -1.12 4.60
C PRO A 255 -25.12 -2.23 5.52
N GLY A 256 -25.98 -2.81 6.33
CA GLY A 256 -25.64 -3.98 7.14
C GLY A 256 -25.38 -5.24 6.29
N ASN A 257 -24.59 -6.16 6.83
CA ASN A 257 -24.16 -7.38 6.13
C ASN A 257 -25.22 -8.52 6.18
N GLY A 258 -26.36 -8.30 6.81
CA GLY A 258 -27.45 -9.26 6.88
C GLY A 258 -28.39 -9.19 5.68
N GLY A 259 -29.32 -10.15 5.61
CA GLY A 259 -30.35 -10.18 4.58
C GLY A 259 -30.05 -11.09 3.39
N PRO A 260 -30.78 -10.94 2.25
CA PRO A 260 -30.55 -11.75 1.07
C PRO A 260 -29.13 -11.58 0.52
N PRO A 261 -28.43 -12.67 0.14
CA PRO A 261 -27.11 -12.57 -0.48
C PRO A 261 -27.14 -11.69 -1.74
N GLN A 262 -26.13 -10.86 -1.91
CA GLN A 262 -25.97 -10.08 -3.13
C GLN A 262 -25.56 -10.99 -4.29
N PRO A 263 -25.90 -10.64 -5.55
CA PRO A 263 -25.37 -11.33 -6.72
C PRO A 263 -23.84 -11.29 -6.75
N ILE A 264 -23.20 -12.42 -7.11
CA ILE A 264 -21.74 -12.53 -7.19
C ILE A 264 -21.24 -12.10 -8.57
N LEU A 265 -21.97 -12.48 -9.63
CA LEU A 265 -21.54 -12.20 -11.02
C LEU A 265 -21.91 -10.79 -11.50
N THR A 266 -22.64 -10.03 -10.72
CA THR A 266 -23.09 -8.67 -11.05
C THR A 266 -22.71 -7.71 -9.93
N GLN A 267 -22.01 -6.63 -10.27
CA GLN A 267 -21.68 -5.58 -9.31
C GLN A 267 -22.95 -4.89 -8.79
N THR A 268 -23.01 -4.71 -7.49
CA THR A 268 -24.15 -4.05 -6.81
C THR A 268 -23.68 -2.77 -6.12
N PRO A 269 -24.39 -1.64 -6.28
CA PRO A 269 -24.07 -0.41 -5.54
C PRO A 269 -24.09 -0.63 -4.02
N GLN A 270 -23.08 -0.05 -3.34
CA GLN A 270 -22.95 -0.05 -1.88
C GLN A 270 -23.02 1.40 -1.36
N PRO A 271 -24.21 2.02 -1.35
CA PRO A 271 -24.37 3.41 -0.95
C PRO A 271 -24.03 3.60 0.52
N TRP A 272 -23.58 4.80 0.88
CA TRP A 272 -23.20 5.14 2.24
C TRP A 272 -23.60 6.57 2.58
N SER A 273 -23.54 6.91 3.85
CA SER A 273 -23.89 8.25 4.32
C SER A 273 -22.88 8.79 5.34
N ILE A 274 -22.75 10.11 5.40
CA ILE A 274 -22.09 10.83 6.48
C ILE A 274 -23.17 11.33 7.44
N ARG A 275 -22.97 11.02 8.72
CA ARG A 275 -23.86 11.42 9.80
C ARG A 275 -23.12 12.25 10.84
N VAL A 276 -23.83 13.15 11.48
CA VAL A 276 -23.33 13.94 12.61
C VAL A 276 -24.28 13.74 13.78
N ALA A 277 -23.75 13.24 14.90
CA ALA A 277 -24.50 13.01 16.12
C ALA A 277 -24.13 14.03 17.21
N ASP A 278 -25.13 14.47 17.99
CA ASP A 278 -24.90 15.14 19.26
C ASP A 278 -24.33 14.13 20.26
N ALA A 279 -23.13 14.41 20.76
CA ALA A 279 -22.38 13.47 21.59
C ALA A 279 -22.91 13.35 23.03
N ARG A 280 -23.96 14.07 23.40
CA ARG A 280 -24.63 14.00 24.70
C ARG A 280 -25.97 13.26 24.62
N THR A 281 -26.68 13.36 23.51
CA THR A 281 -28.02 12.77 23.33
C THR A 281 -28.01 11.53 22.45
N GLY A 282 -26.96 11.33 21.65
CA GLY A 282 -26.84 10.25 20.67
C GLY A 282 -27.72 10.44 19.43
N GLN A 283 -28.48 11.52 19.32
CA GLN A 283 -29.29 11.79 18.14
C GLN A 283 -28.40 12.21 16.98
N ALA A 284 -28.56 11.59 15.82
CA ALA A 284 -27.80 11.87 14.62
C ALA A 284 -28.68 12.38 13.47
N GLN A 285 -28.08 13.19 12.61
CA GLN A 285 -28.68 13.68 11.38
C GLN A 285 -27.80 13.26 10.18
N VAL A 286 -28.44 13.01 9.03
CA VAL A 286 -27.75 12.79 7.76
C VAL A 286 -27.27 14.14 7.25
N VAL A 287 -25.96 14.27 7.03
CA VAL A 287 -25.35 15.45 6.41
C VAL A 287 -25.22 15.24 4.90
N TRP A 288 -24.89 14.01 4.50
CA TRP A 288 -24.76 13.62 3.10
C TRP A 288 -25.11 12.15 2.90
N GLN A 289 -25.66 11.85 1.72
CA GLN A 289 -25.97 10.49 1.26
C GLN A 289 -25.41 10.30 -0.14
N SER A 290 -24.62 9.26 -0.34
CA SER A 290 -24.11 8.91 -1.67
C SER A 290 -25.22 8.48 -2.63
N PRO A 291 -25.09 8.73 -3.96
CA PRO A 291 -26.05 8.24 -4.94
C PRO A 291 -26.09 6.69 -4.98
N TYR A 292 -27.25 6.12 -5.24
CA TYR A 292 -27.42 4.67 -5.42
C TYR A 292 -26.92 4.23 -6.80
N THR A 293 -25.59 4.31 -6.99
CA THR A 293 -24.87 3.92 -8.21
C THR A 293 -23.58 3.22 -7.83
N LEU A 294 -22.91 2.52 -8.76
CA LEU A 294 -21.60 1.93 -8.50
C LEU A 294 -20.55 3.00 -8.10
N LEU A 295 -20.59 4.17 -8.73
CA LEU A 295 -19.74 5.31 -8.37
C LEU A 295 -20.02 5.88 -6.98
N GLY A 296 -21.24 5.71 -6.49
CA GLY A 296 -21.65 6.12 -5.15
C GLY A 296 -21.37 5.09 -4.07
N SER A 297 -20.72 3.97 -4.39
CA SER A 297 -20.31 3.00 -3.40
C SER A 297 -19.24 3.58 -2.45
N TYR A 298 -19.12 2.98 -1.25
CA TYR A 298 -18.09 3.39 -0.29
C TYR A 298 -16.70 3.25 -0.92
N PRO A 299 -15.80 4.25 -0.75
CA PRO A 299 -14.47 4.23 -1.38
C PRO A 299 -13.64 3.03 -0.91
N GLN A 300 -12.99 2.36 -1.88
CA GLN A 300 -12.13 1.20 -1.61
C GLN A 300 -10.62 1.55 -1.67
N THR A 301 -10.29 2.83 -1.69
CA THR A 301 -8.92 3.31 -1.57
C THR A 301 -8.42 3.22 -0.12
N ALA A 302 -7.11 3.24 0.08
CA ALA A 302 -6.52 3.26 1.41
C ALA A 302 -7.09 4.40 2.28
N GLY A 303 -7.53 4.09 3.49
CA GLY A 303 -8.19 5.03 4.39
C GLY A 303 -9.69 5.24 4.15
N GLY A 304 -10.31 4.52 3.21
CA GLY A 304 -11.77 4.59 2.95
C GLY A 304 -12.23 6.03 2.67
N ALA A 305 -13.26 6.48 3.39
CA ALA A 305 -13.80 7.83 3.22
C ALA A 305 -12.85 8.96 3.68
N ASN A 306 -11.80 8.68 4.43
CA ASN A 306 -10.86 9.70 4.96
C ASN A 306 -11.59 10.92 5.55
N LEU A 307 -12.55 10.67 6.46
CA LEU A 307 -13.44 11.70 7.01
C LEU A 307 -12.70 12.63 8.00
N HIS A 308 -12.75 13.95 7.76
CA HIS A 308 -12.12 14.98 8.59
C HIS A 308 -13.05 16.14 8.90
N TRP A 309 -12.99 16.64 10.13
CA TRP A 309 -13.54 17.93 10.48
C TRP A 309 -12.63 19.07 10.02
N ALA A 310 -13.22 20.15 9.51
CA ALA A 310 -12.51 21.34 9.04
C ALA A 310 -13.18 22.63 9.55
N GLU A 311 -12.46 23.76 9.43
CA GLU A 311 -12.93 25.10 9.83
C GLU A 311 -13.54 25.16 11.24
N GLY A 312 -12.87 24.52 12.20
CA GLY A 312 -13.33 24.53 13.60
C GLY A 312 -14.65 23.79 13.85
N GLY A 313 -15.03 22.86 12.96
CA GLY A 313 -16.26 22.08 13.05
C GLY A 313 -17.38 22.56 12.11
N ALA A 314 -17.13 23.57 11.27
CA ALA A 314 -18.13 24.05 10.32
C ALA A 314 -18.29 23.16 9.09
N LYS A 315 -17.22 22.44 8.70
CA LYS A 315 -17.20 21.59 7.48
C LYS A 315 -16.71 20.18 7.78
N LEU A 316 -17.06 19.27 6.89
CA LEU A 316 -16.50 17.93 6.77
C LEU A 316 -15.83 17.78 5.40
N VAL A 317 -14.67 17.14 5.39
CA VAL A 317 -13.97 16.75 4.16
C VAL A 317 -13.89 15.24 4.08
N PHE A 318 -14.09 14.66 2.89
CA PHE A 318 -14.11 13.22 2.68
C PHE A 318 -13.69 12.84 1.27
N LEU A 319 -13.29 11.59 1.07
CA LEU A 319 -13.05 10.98 -0.24
C LEU A 319 -14.32 10.31 -0.79
N SER A 320 -14.53 10.40 -2.10
CA SER A 320 -15.58 9.70 -2.82
C SER A 320 -15.25 9.56 -4.30
N ASP A 321 -15.79 8.50 -4.94
CA ASP A 321 -15.59 8.18 -6.36
C ASP A 321 -16.75 8.68 -7.24
N ILE A 322 -17.65 9.53 -6.74
CA ILE A 322 -18.92 9.90 -7.39
C ILE A 322 -18.76 10.57 -8.76
N ASP A 323 -17.60 11.12 -9.07
CA ASP A 323 -17.29 11.70 -10.39
C ASP A 323 -16.43 10.76 -11.26
N GLY A 324 -16.18 9.53 -10.81
CA GLY A 324 -15.40 8.50 -11.50
C GLY A 324 -13.93 8.43 -11.11
N TRP A 325 -13.51 9.19 -10.10
CA TRP A 325 -12.16 9.18 -9.54
C TRP A 325 -12.21 9.34 -8.01
N PRO A 326 -11.28 8.76 -7.26
CA PRO A 326 -11.12 9.05 -5.83
C PRO A 326 -10.70 10.50 -5.64
N HIS A 327 -11.64 11.37 -5.29
CA HIS A 327 -11.42 12.80 -5.09
C HIS A 327 -11.86 13.27 -3.71
N LEU A 328 -11.28 14.40 -3.28
CA LEU A 328 -11.68 15.11 -2.07
C LEU A 328 -12.91 15.97 -2.32
N TYR A 329 -13.85 15.87 -1.40
CA TYR A 329 -15.07 16.67 -1.34
C TYR A 329 -15.17 17.38 0.00
N SER A 330 -15.81 18.53 0.03
CA SER A 330 -16.13 19.30 1.23
C SER A 330 -17.62 19.58 1.30
N ILE A 331 -18.17 19.54 2.52
CA ILE A 331 -19.58 19.79 2.78
C ILE A 331 -19.75 20.53 4.13
N ASP A 332 -20.82 21.34 4.27
CA ASP A 332 -21.12 21.94 5.56
C ASP A 332 -21.59 20.86 6.56
N ALA A 333 -21.04 20.89 7.76
CA ALA A 333 -21.33 19.90 8.79
C ALA A 333 -22.77 20.00 9.36
N SER A 334 -23.44 21.14 9.19
CA SER A 334 -24.82 21.34 9.60
C SER A 334 -25.78 20.90 8.50
N PRO A 335 -26.76 20.05 8.80
CA PRO A 335 -27.75 19.68 7.81
C PRO A 335 -28.56 20.91 7.36
N HIS A 336 -28.82 21.04 6.08
CA HIS A 336 -29.72 22.08 5.58
C HIS A 336 -31.16 21.69 5.99
N PRO A 337 -31.98 22.64 6.47
CA PRO A 337 -33.39 22.37 6.66
C PRO A 337 -34.01 21.99 5.31
N PRO A 338 -34.94 21.01 5.26
CA PRO A 338 -35.58 20.61 4.02
C PRO A 338 -36.24 21.84 3.39
N SER A 339 -35.93 22.06 2.10
CA SER A 339 -36.60 23.13 1.32
C SER A 339 -38.12 22.87 1.31
N ALA A 340 -38.89 23.92 1.56
CA ALA A 340 -40.34 23.87 1.60
C ALA A 340 -41.01 23.53 0.24
N ALA A 341 -40.23 23.17 -0.78
CA ALA A 341 -40.68 23.09 -2.18
C ALA A 341 -40.84 21.70 -2.79
N SER A 342 -40.87 20.59 -2.04
CA SER A 342 -41.30 19.30 -2.65
C SER A 342 -41.84 18.28 -1.63
N PRO A 343 -43.17 18.15 -1.46
CA PRO A 343 -43.76 17.10 -0.62
C PRO A 343 -43.91 15.73 -1.30
N ALA A 344 -43.42 15.52 -2.52
CA ALA A 344 -43.77 14.34 -3.32
C ALA A 344 -42.63 13.31 -3.52
N SER A 345 -41.44 13.57 -3.10
CA SER A 345 -40.33 12.58 -3.06
C SER A 345 -39.75 12.57 -1.64
N GLY A 346 -39.91 11.46 -0.92
CA GLY A 346 -39.40 11.29 0.47
C GLY A 346 -37.87 11.32 0.62
N GLY A 347 -37.19 12.20 -0.10
CA GLY A 347 -35.78 12.46 -0.03
C GLY A 347 -35.52 13.80 0.65
N SER A 348 -34.75 13.83 1.73
CA SER A 348 -34.04 15.04 2.15
C SER A 348 -33.27 15.58 0.95
N GLU A 349 -33.37 16.88 0.65
CA GLU A 349 -32.48 17.48 -0.35
C GLU A 349 -31.04 17.31 0.14
N ASN A 350 -30.29 16.42 -0.54
CA ASN A 350 -28.87 16.20 -0.30
C ASN A 350 -28.13 17.52 -0.56
N GLN A 351 -27.27 17.92 0.38
CA GLN A 351 -26.31 18.95 0.06
C GLN A 351 -25.41 18.47 -1.09
N GLU A 352 -25.18 19.29 -2.09
CA GLU A 352 -24.20 18.99 -3.12
C GLU A 352 -22.80 19.27 -2.54
N PRO A 353 -21.93 18.26 -2.41
CA PRO A 353 -20.58 18.49 -1.89
C PRO A 353 -19.72 19.21 -2.92
N LEU A 354 -18.88 20.13 -2.44
CA LEU A 354 -17.91 20.84 -3.25
C LEU A 354 -16.75 19.90 -3.62
N LEU A 355 -16.56 19.63 -4.90
CA LEU A 355 -15.40 18.90 -5.41
C LEU A 355 -14.13 19.77 -5.28
N LEU A 356 -13.18 19.37 -4.43
CA LEU A 356 -11.96 20.12 -4.15
C LEU A 356 -10.82 19.80 -5.14
N THR A 357 -10.79 18.59 -5.70
CA THR A 357 -9.67 18.09 -6.50
C THR A 357 -10.13 17.59 -7.88
N PRO A 358 -10.73 18.48 -8.73
CA PRO A 358 -11.23 18.06 -10.04
C PRO A 358 -10.10 17.64 -10.98
N GLY A 359 -10.28 16.53 -11.72
CA GLY A 359 -9.28 16.08 -12.70
C GLY A 359 -9.42 14.62 -13.08
N LYS A 360 -8.44 14.11 -13.84
CA LYS A 360 -8.32 12.69 -14.17
C LYS A 360 -7.12 12.10 -13.45
N PHE A 361 -7.22 12.00 -12.16
CA PHE A 361 -6.21 11.46 -11.26
C PHE A 361 -6.87 10.96 -9.98
N MET A 362 -6.13 10.24 -9.18
CA MET A 362 -6.55 9.69 -7.91
C MET A 362 -5.88 10.45 -6.76
N VAL A 363 -6.62 10.73 -5.71
CA VAL A 363 -6.12 11.23 -4.42
C VAL A 363 -5.87 10.04 -3.48
N GLU A 364 -4.75 10.07 -2.79
CA GLU A 364 -4.36 9.15 -1.72
C GLU A 364 -3.75 9.92 -0.53
N ASP A 365 -3.53 9.24 0.60
CA ASP A 365 -2.77 9.73 1.77
C ASP A 365 -3.18 11.15 2.22
N VAL A 366 -4.40 11.28 2.69
CA VAL A 366 -4.98 12.58 3.05
C VAL A 366 -4.64 12.95 4.49
N VAL A 367 -4.15 14.16 4.71
CA VAL A 367 -3.93 14.71 6.06
C VAL A 367 -4.44 16.14 6.18
N MET A 368 -5.16 16.45 7.26
CA MET A 368 -5.56 17.80 7.59
C MET A 368 -4.35 18.60 8.07
N ALA A 369 -4.12 19.77 7.47
CA ALA A 369 -3.10 20.68 7.96
C ALA A 369 -3.47 21.24 9.35
N PRO A 370 -2.50 21.65 10.19
CA PRO A 370 -2.77 22.14 11.54
C PRO A 370 -3.67 23.38 11.62
N ASP A 371 -3.81 24.12 10.52
CA ASP A 371 -4.71 25.27 10.43
C ASP A 371 -6.21 24.88 10.36
N GLY A 372 -6.51 23.59 10.12
CA GLY A 372 -7.87 23.08 9.94
C GLY A 372 -8.59 23.64 8.72
N ARG A 373 -7.87 24.26 7.76
CA ARG A 373 -8.42 24.93 6.57
C ARG A 373 -7.84 24.44 5.27
N SER A 374 -6.80 23.64 5.33
CA SER A 374 -6.16 23.04 4.16
C SER A 374 -5.90 21.56 4.38
N ILE A 375 -5.90 20.82 3.28
CA ILE A 375 -5.57 19.40 3.20
C ILE A 375 -4.25 19.26 2.44
N VAL A 376 -3.37 18.40 2.93
CA VAL A 376 -2.22 17.88 2.17
C VAL A 376 -2.52 16.45 1.76
N TYR A 377 -2.24 16.09 0.51
CA TYR A 377 -2.54 14.77 -0.03
C TYR A 377 -1.52 14.37 -1.10
N SER A 378 -1.41 13.08 -1.38
CA SER A 378 -0.71 12.57 -2.54
C SER A 378 -1.66 12.32 -3.71
N ALA A 379 -1.17 12.49 -4.95
CA ALA A 379 -1.95 12.21 -6.14
C ALA A 379 -1.06 11.79 -7.32
N ASN A 380 -1.63 10.97 -8.21
CA ASN A 380 -0.96 10.51 -9.43
C ASN A 380 -1.15 11.48 -10.60
N THR A 381 -0.77 12.72 -10.40
CA THR A 381 -0.81 13.81 -11.40
C THR A 381 0.38 14.74 -11.24
N GLY A 382 0.67 15.55 -12.26
CA GLY A 382 1.77 16.50 -12.24
C GLY A 382 1.89 17.27 -13.55
N THR A 383 3.12 17.61 -13.93
CA THR A 383 3.41 18.45 -15.10
C THR A 383 3.63 17.65 -16.38
N THR A 384 3.81 16.35 -16.28
CA THR A 384 4.06 15.44 -17.40
C THR A 384 3.03 14.32 -17.46
N LYS A 385 2.87 13.71 -18.64
CA LYS A 385 1.96 12.55 -18.81
C LYS A 385 2.41 11.31 -17.99
N ASP A 386 3.70 11.23 -17.68
CA ASP A 386 4.27 10.09 -16.95
C ASP A 386 4.03 10.21 -15.44
N ASP A 387 3.56 11.38 -14.96
CA ASP A 387 3.19 11.58 -13.55
C ASP A 387 1.94 10.78 -13.15
N ASN A 388 1.21 10.24 -14.11
CA ASN A 388 0.16 9.26 -13.89
C ASN A 388 0.68 7.98 -13.17
N ASP A 389 1.95 7.63 -13.39
CA ASP A 389 2.65 6.49 -12.78
C ASP A 389 3.65 6.94 -11.70
N ARG A 390 3.39 8.10 -11.07
CA ARG A 390 4.09 8.65 -9.91
C ARG A 390 3.11 9.10 -8.85
N ARG A 391 3.63 9.63 -7.77
CA ARG A 391 2.89 10.36 -6.72
C ARG A 391 3.58 11.67 -6.44
N HIS A 392 2.80 12.74 -6.36
CA HIS A 392 3.25 14.04 -5.92
C HIS A 392 2.35 14.57 -4.83
N LEU A 393 2.90 15.42 -3.95
CA LEU A 393 2.14 16.06 -2.89
C LEU A 393 1.53 17.36 -3.36
N PHE A 394 0.30 17.58 -2.91
CA PHE A 394 -0.48 18.77 -3.17
C PHE A 394 -1.08 19.30 -1.87
N SER A 395 -1.43 20.58 -1.86
CA SER A 395 -2.32 21.15 -0.85
C SER A 395 -3.55 21.75 -1.52
N VAL A 396 -4.70 21.71 -0.83
CA VAL A 396 -5.95 22.32 -1.30
C VAL A 396 -6.70 22.94 -0.12
N SER A 397 -7.34 24.09 -0.34
CA SER A 397 -8.25 24.70 0.64
C SER A 397 -9.52 23.86 0.79
N VAL A 398 -10.09 23.80 2.01
CA VAL A 398 -11.32 23.03 2.27
C VAL A 398 -12.59 23.71 1.73
N ASP A 399 -12.50 24.96 1.29
CA ASP A 399 -13.62 25.78 0.83
C ASP A 399 -13.60 26.09 -0.70
N ARG A 400 -12.58 25.63 -1.43
CA ARG A 400 -12.46 25.89 -2.88
C ARG A 400 -11.47 24.93 -3.56
N ALA A 401 -11.67 24.71 -4.86
CA ALA A 401 -10.82 23.88 -5.71
C ALA A 401 -9.60 24.69 -6.19
N ASP A 402 -8.64 24.94 -5.30
CA ASP A 402 -7.42 25.73 -5.57
C ASP A 402 -6.13 24.93 -5.33
N ALA A 403 -6.15 23.65 -5.68
CA ALA A 403 -5.03 22.73 -5.46
C ALA A 403 -3.69 23.27 -5.98
N LYS A 404 -2.65 23.15 -5.14
CA LYS A 404 -1.28 23.59 -5.44
C LYS A 404 -0.34 22.40 -5.28
N ALA A 405 0.53 22.19 -6.26
CA ALA A 405 1.59 21.20 -6.16
C ALA A 405 2.65 21.66 -5.15
N LEU A 406 2.99 20.79 -4.21
CA LEU A 406 4.08 20.97 -3.24
C LEU A 406 5.35 20.28 -3.72
N THR A 407 5.23 19.20 -4.49
CA THR A 407 6.34 18.47 -5.10
C THR A 407 6.11 18.26 -6.58
N SER A 408 7.17 17.96 -7.32
CA SER A 408 7.15 17.72 -8.76
C SER A 408 8.42 16.99 -9.22
N GLY A 409 8.50 16.68 -10.51
CA GLY A 409 9.67 16.05 -11.13
C GLY A 409 9.54 14.55 -11.27
N THR A 410 10.65 13.80 -11.11
CA THR A 410 10.67 12.35 -11.35
C THR A 410 10.60 11.52 -10.06
N GLY A 411 10.41 12.16 -8.90
CA GLY A 411 10.27 11.50 -7.61
C GLY A 411 8.88 10.90 -7.40
N ILE A 412 8.74 10.20 -6.29
CA ILE A 412 7.50 9.61 -5.78
C ILE A 412 7.37 10.06 -4.34
N GLN A 413 6.37 10.87 -4.03
CA GLN A 413 6.15 11.42 -2.70
C GLN A 413 4.77 10.98 -2.17
N THR A 414 4.75 10.34 -1.00
CA THR A 414 3.57 9.73 -0.38
C THR A 414 3.53 9.98 1.12
N SER A 415 2.45 9.55 1.76
CA SER A 415 2.31 9.49 3.22
C SER A 415 2.65 10.82 3.91
N PRO A 416 2.02 11.95 3.54
CA PRO A 416 2.26 13.23 4.21
C PRO A 416 1.82 13.18 5.68
N ALA A 417 2.57 13.87 6.55
CA ALA A 417 2.24 14.07 7.96
C ALA A 417 2.52 15.53 8.35
N ALA A 418 1.69 16.11 9.21
CA ALA A 418 1.93 17.47 9.71
C ALA A 418 3.21 17.49 10.56
N ALA A 419 4.19 18.34 10.23
CA ALA A 419 5.52 18.34 10.84
C ALA A 419 5.87 19.72 11.41
N GLY A 420 4.97 20.32 12.17
CA GLY A 420 5.06 21.67 12.69
C GLY A 420 3.98 22.57 12.09
N ALA A 421 3.89 23.80 12.56
CA ALA A 421 2.87 24.75 12.12
C ALA A 421 2.91 25.02 10.61
N ASN A 422 4.08 24.91 9.99
CA ASN A 422 4.30 25.25 8.58
C ASN A 422 5.20 24.24 7.85
N ALA A 423 5.25 22.98 8.28
CA ALA A 423 6.07 21.96 7.64
C ALA A 423 5.27 20.67 7.42
N VAL A 424 5.69 19.89 6.44
CA VAL A 424 5.13 18.59 6.08
C VAL A 424 6.28 17.58 6.03
N ALA A 425 6.13 16.47 6.74
CA ALA A 425 6.96 15.28 6.55
C ALA A 425 6.29 14.35 5.54
N TYR A 426 7.07 13.57 4.82
CA TYR A 426 6.55 12.66 3.80
C TYR A 426 7.59 11.59 3.47
N ILE A 427 7.16 10.52 2.82
CA ILE A 427 8.05 9.50 2.26
C ILE A 427 8.40 9.91 0.83
N ASP A 428 9.70 9.91 0.50
CA ASP A 428 10.24 10.36 -0.77
C ASP A 428 11.13 9.30 -1.39
N ALA A 429 10.80 8.89 -2.61
CA ALA A 429 11.50 7.88 -3.39
C ALA A 429 11.78 8.37 -4.82
N GLY A 430 12.55 7.60 -5.57
CA GLY A 430 12.79 7.83 -7.00
C GLY A 430 13.11 6.54 -7.72
N ALA A 431 13.45 6.58 -9.00
CA ALA A 431 13.79 5.38 -9.75
C ALA A 431 15.08 4.69 -9.24
N GLN A 432 16.06 5.47 -8.80
CA GLN A 432 17.36 4.99 -8.36
C GLN A 432 17.64 5.21 -6.87
N ARG A 433 16.68 5.75 -6.13
CA ARG A 433 16.80 6.01 -4.70
C ARG A 433 15.61 5.37 -3.96
N PRO A 434 15.88 4.46 -3.00
CA PRO A 434 14.83 3.84 -2.19
C PRO A 434 14.08 4.87 -1.33
N PRO A 435 12.91 4.52 -0.79
CA PRO A 435 12.11 5.40 0.06
C PRO A 435 12.87 5.86 1.30
N LEU A 436 12.75 7.16 1.62
CA LEU A 436 13.26 7.76 2.86
C LEU A 436 12.29 8.82 3.34
N VAL A 437 12.28 9.09 4.64
CA VAL A 437 11.53 10.22 5.19
C VAL A 437 12.18 11.53 4.78
N SER A 438 11.37 12.47 4.32
CA SER A 438 11.76 13.83 3.97
C SER A 438 10.85 14.85 4.67
N VAL A 439 11.32 16.07 4.81
CA VAL A 439 10.55 17.20 5.34
C VAL A 439 10.66 18.39 4.38
N MET A 440 9.63 19.23 4.35
CA MET A 440 9.59 20.48 3.59
C MET A 440 8.73 21.52 4.31
N GLN A 441 8.83 22.78 3.91
CA GLN A 441 7.87 23.81 4.34
C GLN A 441 6.49 23.55 3.70
N ALA A 442 5.43 24.07 4.33
CA ALA A 442 4.05 23.90 3.84
C ALA A 442 3.81 24.50 2.42
N ASP A 443 4.69 25.36 1.96
CA ASP A 443 4.67 25.91 0.58
C ASP A 443 5.42 25.06 -0.44
N GLY A 444 6.00 23.91 -0.03
CA GLY A 444 6.78 23.01 -0.85
C GLY A 444 8.28 23.33 -0.92
N SER A 445 8.74 24.43 -0.31
CA SER A 445 10.14 24.82 -0.30
C SER A 445 10.96 24.08 0.77
N GLY A 446 12.29 24.17 0.70
CA GLY A 446 13.19 23.68 1.74
C GLY A 446 13.19 22.15 1.91
N GLN A 447 12.96 21.41 0.85
CA GLN A 447 12.95 19.94 0.88
C GLN A 447 14.26 19.39 1.41
N LYS A 448 14.17 18.50 2.40
CA LYS A 448 15.32 17.85 3.06
C LYS A 448 15.02 16.39 3.32
N THR A 449 15.80 15.50 2.71
CA THR A 449 15.74 14.07 3.01
C THR A 449 16.47 13.79 4.31
N LEU A 450 15.82 13.02 5.17
CA LEU A 450 16.39 12.56 6.43
C LEU A 450 17.09 11.20 6.23
N GLN A 451 18.15 10.94 6.99
CA GLN A 451 18.81 9.63 7.09
C GLN A 451 19.33 9.04 5.76
N ALA A 452 19.70 9.86 4.78
CA ALA A 452 20.29 9.36 3.52
C ALA A 452 21.54 8.47 3.76
N ASN A 453 22.20 8.61 4.91
CA ASN A 453 23.32 7.79 5.34
C ASN A 453 22.97 6.36 5.75
N LEU A 454 21.67 6.02 5.88
CA LEU A 454 21.21 4.64 6.10
C LEU A 454 21.27 3.79 4.82
N ILE A 455 21.29 4.42 3.64
CA ILE A 455 21.53 3.68 2.39
C ILE A 455 22.99 3.17 2.44
N PRO A 456 23.22 1.84 2.35
CA PRO A 456 24.55 1.29 2.37
C PRO A 456 25.44 1.86 1.27
N ALA A 457 26.74 2.02 1.56
CA ALA A 457 27.68 2.59 0.60
C ALA A 457 27.86 1.75 -0.68
N ASP A 458 27.59 0.46 -0.60
CA ASP A 458 27.64 -0.50 -1.72
C ASP A 458 26.27 -0.74 -2.37
N PHE A 459 25.23 -0.02 -1.95
CA PHE A 459 23.94 -0.02 -2.61
C PHE A 459 24.07 0.49 -4.06
N PRO A 460 23.53 -0.20 -5.07
CA PRO A 460 23.88 0.03 -6.48
C PRO A 460 23.17 1.22 -7.13
N THR A 461 22.98 2.34 -6.45
CA THR A 461 22.24 3.53 -6.89
C THR A 461 22.49 3.89 -8.36
N ALA A 462 23.76 4.00 -8.77
CA ALA A 462 24.14 4.43 -10.13
C ALA A 462 23.92 3.35 -11.20
N GLN A 463 23.71 2.10 -10.80
CA GLN A 463 23.53 0.96 -11.70
C GLN A 463 22.06 0.62 -11.92
N LEU A 464 21.16 1.15 -11.09
CA LEU A 464 19.72 0.92 -11.21
C LEU A 464 19.18 1.53 -12.51
N VAL A 465 18.30 0.80 -13.18
CA VAL A 465 17.61 1.23 -14.40
C VAL A 465 16.54 2.26 -14.06
N ILE A 466 16.42 3.30 -14.87
CA ILE A 466 15.27 4.21 -14.84
C ILE A 466 14.17 3.61 -15.72
N PRO A 467 13.06 3.11 -15.15
CA PRO A 467 12.01 2.48 -15.93
C PRO A 467 11.30 3.49 -16.83
N GLN A 468 10.88 3.03 -18.02
CA GLN A 468 10.17 3.84 -19.00
C GLN A 468 8.67 3.53 -18.94
N ALA A 469 7.84 4.58 -18.91
CA ALA A 469 6.41 4.43 -19.07
C ALA A 469 6.08 3.95 -20.49
N VAL A 470 5.34 2.85 -20.59
CA VAL A 470 4.85 2.33 -21.88
C VAL A 470 3.34 2.12 -21.83
N THR A 471 2.73 2.17 -23.02
CA THR A 471 1.28 1.93 -23.16
C THR A 471 1.05 0.98 -24.33
N PHE A 472 0.21 -0.02 -24.11
CA PHE A 472 -0.22 -0.96 -25.13
C PHE A 472 -1.73 -1.21 -25.04
N LYS A 473 -2.30 -2.02 -25.92
CA LYS A 473 -3.74 -2.28 -25.94
C LYS A 473 -4.02 -3.75 -25.65
N ALA A 474 -4.97 -4.00 -24.78
CA ALA A 474 -5.60 -5.30 -24.61
C ALA A 474 -6.45 -5.68 -25.83
N ALA A 475 -6.91 -6.93 -25.88
CA ALA A 475 -7.68 -7.46 -27.01
C ALA A 475 -9.01 -6.71 -27.23
N ASP A 476 -9.62 -6.19 -26.19
CA ASP A 476 -10.84 -5.39 -26.22
C ASP A 476 -10.60 -3.88 -26.54
N GLY A 477 -9.33 -3.49 -26.75
CA GLY A 477 -8.94 -2.13 -27.06
C GLY A 477 -8.62 -1.25 -25.83
N THR A 478 -8.78 -1.77 -24.61
CA THR A 478 -8.43 -1.06 -23.39
C THR A 478 -6.94 -0.71 -23.37
N LYS A 479 -6.62 0.53 -23.01
CA LYS A 479 -5.24 0.99 -22.86
C LYS A 479 -4.69 0.49 -21.52
N ILE A 480 -3.57 -0.20 -21.58
CA ILE A 480 -2.86 -0.74 -20.43
C ILE A 480 -1.52 -0.02 -20.31
N GLN A 481 -1.19 0.41 -19.10
CA GLN A 481 0.09 1.03 -18.75
C GLN A 481 1.06 0.00 -18.20
N GLY A 482 2.34 0.28 -18.33
CA GLY A 482 3.39 -0.55 -17.73
C GLY A 482 4.71 0.19 -17.63
N GLN A 483 5.62 -0.36 -16.84
CA GLN A 483 6.97 0.14 -16.65
C GLN A 483 7.94 -0.83 -17.29
N LEU A 484 8.68 -0.36 -18.30
CA LEU A 484 9.68 -1.14 -19.01
C LEU A 484 11.07 -0.88 -18.41
N PHE A 485 11.65 -1.92 -17.81
CA PHE A 485 13.01 -1.93 -17.27
C PHE A 485 13.94 -2.54 -18.31
N ARG A 486 14.91 -1.76 -18.76
CA ARG A 486 15.90 -2.21 -19.72
C ARG A 486 17.24 -1.54 -19.46
N SER A 487 18.30 -2.33 -19.26
CA SER A 487 19.64 -1.78 -19.13
C SER A 487 20.07 -1.04 -20.41
N ALA A 488 20.85 0.02 -20.24
CA ALA A 488 21.43 0.75 -21.38
C ALA A 488 22.37 -0.16 -22.22
N ASP A 489 23.02 -1.11 -21.56
CA ASP A 489 23.93 -2.09 -22.19
C ASP A 489 23.21 -3.38 -22.64
N ALA A 490 21.87 -3.32 -22.73
CA ALA A 490 21.05 -4.45 -23.13
C ALA A 490 21.46 -4.98 -24.50
N GLY A 491 21.97 -6.22 -24.57
CA GLY A 491 22.32 -6.92 -25.80
C GLY A 491 21.11 -7.30 -26.66
N ALA A 492 21.38 -7.95 -27.78
CA ALA A 492 20.35 -8.59 -28.58
C ALA A 492 19.95 -9.94 -27.96
N ASN A 493 18.74 -10.40 -28.26
CA ASN A 493 18.19 -11.71 -27.84
C ASN A 493 18.13 -11.91 -26.32
N GLN A 494 17.72 -10.87 -25.59
CA GLN A 494 17.47 -10.98 -24.15
C GLN A 494 16.13 -11.67 -23.89
N PRO A 495 16.02 -12.53 -22.86
CA PRO A 495 14.70 -13.01 -22.42
C PRO A 495 13.85 -11.83 -21.92
N GLY A 496 12.56 -11.90 -22.22
CA GLY A 496 11.57 -10.97 -21.68
C GLY A 496 10.96 -11.49 -20.39
N MET A 497 10.68 -10.62 -19.45
CA MET A 497 10.03 -10.95 -18.20
C MET A 497 8.80 -10.07 -17.97
N ILE A 498 7.66 -10.67 -17.74
CA ILE A 498 6.45 -9.99 -17.27
C ILE A 498 6.41 -10.06 -15.75
N PHE A 499 6.26 -8.92 -15.10
CA PHE A 499 5.91 -8.81 -13.69
C PHE A 499 4.44 -8.39 -13.56
N VAL A 500 3.69 -9.10 -12.71
CA VAL A 500 2.30 -8.82 -12.38
C VAL A 500 2.15 -8.68 -10.87
N HIS A 501 1.59 -7.54 -10.43
CA HIS A 501 1.41 -7.27 -9.00
C HIS A 501 0.24 -8.05 -8.41
N GLY A 502 0.21 -8.16 -7.09
CA GLY A 502 -0.92 -8.68 -6.32
C GLY A 502 -1.92 -7.60 -5.93
N GLY A 503 -2.78 -7.94 -5.02
CA GLY A 503 -3.78 -7.05 -4.44
C GLY A 503 -5.21 -7.41 -4.84
N PRO A 504 -5.79 -7.01 -5.96
CA PRO A 504 -5.26 -6.31 -7.13
C PRO A 504 -5.30 -4.75 -7.09
N PRO A 505 -5.95 -4.06 -6.11
CA PRO A 505 -6.05 -2.59 -6.12
C PRO A 505 -4.70 -1.92 -5.83
N ARG A 506 -3.77 -2.04 -6.75
CA ARG A 506 -2.41 -1.49 -6.68
C ARG A 506 -2.04 -0.81 -7.99
N GLN A 507 -1.03 0.04 -7.97
CA GLN A 507 -0.40 0.62 -9.15
C GLN A 507 1.12 0.56 -9.01
N MET A 508 1.80 -0.12 -9.93
CA MET A 508 3.26 -0.08 -10.00
C MET A 508 3.72 1.26 -10.57
N LEU A 509 4.78 1.80 -10.01
CA LEU A 509 5.23 3.17 -10.22
C LEU A 509 6.56 3.22 -11.00
N LEU A 510 6.90 4.39 -11.53
CA LEU A 510 8.16 4.66 -12.24
C LEU A 510 9.36 4.85 -11.27
N GLY A 511 9.37 4.10 -10.18
CA GLY A 511 10.38 4.12 -9.15
C GLY A 511 10.01 3.18 -7.99
N TRP A 512 10.79 3.28 -6.91
CA TRP A 512 10.58 2.52 -5.70
C TRP A 512 9.18 2.78 -5.12
N HIS A 513 8.50 1.70 -4.75
CA HIS A 513 7.12 1.75 -4.29
C HIS A 513 7.03 2.18 -2.82
N TYR A 514 5.88 2.70 -2.40
CA TYR A 514 5.60 3.09 -1.01
C TYR A 514 5.12 1.92 -0.14
N MET A 515 4.85 0.75 -0.71
CA MET A 515 4.57 -0.49 0.01
C MET A 515 5.81 -1.39 0.00
N ASP A 516 6.14 -1.98 1.14
CA ASP A 516 7.34 -2.81 1.30
C ASP A 516 7.38 -3.98 0.32
N TYR A 517 6.30 -4.74 0.21
CA TYR A 517 6.16 -5.86 -0.72
C TYR A 517 6.54 -5.49 -2.17
N TYR A 518 6.06 -4.34 -2.67
CA TYR A 518 6.34 -3.91 -4.06
C TYR A 518 7.65 -3.16 -4.19
N THR A 519 8.18 -2.63 -3.12
CA THR A 519 9.58 -2.17 -3.05
C THR A 519 10.53 -3.35 -3.22
N ASN A 520 10.27 -4.49 -2.56
CA ASN A 520 10.99 -5.73 -2.79
C ASN A 520 10.88 -6.20 -4.25
N SER A 521 9.66 -6.25 -4.79
CA SER A 521 9.44 -6.63 -6.20
C SER A 521 10.15 -5.69 -7.19
N TYR A 522 10.20 -4.38 -6.88
CA TYR A 522 10.95 -3.42 -7.69
C TYR A 522 12.46 -3.73 -7.67
N ALA A 523 13.03 -4.07 -6.53
CA ALA A 523 14.43 -4.46 -6.40
C ALA A 523 14.74 -5.73 -7.22
N VAL A 524 13.89 -6.74 -7.19
CA VAL A 524 14.03 -7.96 -8.02
C VAL A 524 13.94 -7.63 -9.50
N ASN A 525 13.02 -6.78 -9.93
CA ASN A 525 12.91 -6.33 -11.31
C ASN A 525 14.16 -5.54 -11.76
N GLN A 526 14.74 -4.71 -10.89
CA GLN A 526 16.02 -4.02 -11.13
C GLN A 526 17.17 -5.02 -11.30
N TYR A 527 17.23 -6.03 -10.43
CA TYR A 527 18.23 -7.09 -10.54
C TYR A 527 18.12 -7.83 -11.88
N LEU A 528 16.93 -8.31 -12.23
CA LEU A 528 16.70 -9.01 -13.50
C LEU A 528 17.07 -8.15 -14.71
N ALA A 529 16.67 -6.86 -14.70
CA ALA A 529 16.94 -5.95 -15.81
C ALA A 529 18.43 -5.67 -16.04
N THR A 530 19.23 -5.68 -14.96
CA THR A 530 20.69 -5.51 -15.04
C THR A 530 21.46 -6.81 -15.25
N HIS A 531 20.77 -7.96 -15.10
CA HIS A 531 21.33 -9.32 -15.29
C HIS A 531 20.79 -10.02 -16.52
N GLY A 532 20.51 -9.27 -17.59
CA GLY A 532 20.29 -9.80 -18.93
C GLY A 532 18.84 -10.03 -19.32
N PHE A 533 17.87 -9.55 -18.56
CA PHE A 533 16.45 -9.56 -18.91
C PHE A 533 15.96 -8.19 -19.37
N THR A 534 14.90 -8.15 -20.15
CA THR A 534 14.07 -6.96 -20.32
C THR A 534 12.76 -7.20 -19.56
N VAL A 535 12.47 -6.39 -18.53
CA VAL A 535 11.33 -6.61 -17.65
C VAL A 535 10.22 -5.60 -17.98
N LEU A 536 8.97 -6.07 -18.07
CA LEU A 536 7.77 -5.25 -18.18
C LEU A 536 6.87 -5.52 -16.97
N SER A 537 6.75 -4.52 -16.10
CA SER A 537 5.76 -4.49 -15.04
C SER A 537 4.43 -3.99 -15.61
N VAL A 538 3.35 -4.75 -15.45
CA VAL A 538 2.05 -4.48 -16.07
C VAL A 538 1.07 -3.96 -15.02
N ASN A 539 0.53 -2.75 -15.23
CA ASN A 539 -0.63 -2.23 -14.50
C ASN A 539 -1.90 -2.69 -15.23
N TYR A 540 -2.37 -3.88 -14.89
CA TYR A 540 -3.58 -4.47 -15.48
C TYR A 540 -4.84 -3.84 -14.85
N ARG A 541 -6.01 -3.96 -15.53
CA ARG A 541 -7.30 -3.53 -14.96
C ARG A 541 -7.55 -4.21 -13.61
N LEU A 542 -8.32 -3.62 -12.72
CA LEU A 542 -8.43 -3.79 -11.27
C LEU A 542 -7.41 -2.96 -10.49
N GLY A 543 -6.30 -2.54 -11.11
CA GLY A 543 -5.36 -1.60 -10.51
C GLY A 543 -5.98 -0.22 -10.30
N ILE A 544 -5.38 0.56 -9.40
CA ILE A 544 -5.78 1.94 -9.09
C ILE A 544 -5.05 2.96 -9.97
N GLY A 545 -5.46 4.23 -9.91
CA GLY A 545 -4.78 5.35 -10.57
C GLY A 545 -5.21 5.63 -12.01
N TYR A 546 -6.17 4.87 -12.56
CA TYR A 546 -6.64 5.05 -13.95
C TYR A 546 -8.17 5.24 -14.04
N GLY A 547 -8.81 5.59 -12.93
CA GLY A 547 -10.24 5.86 -12.79
C GLY A 547 -11.07 4.64 -12.42
N HIS A 548 -12.30 4.91 -11.95
CA HIS A 548 -13.20 3.90 -11.38
C HIS A 548 -13.49 2.73 -12.33
N ALA A 549 -13.73 2.99 -13.61
CA ALA A 549 -14.03 1.94 -14.59
C ALA A 549 -12.85 0.98 -14.85
N PHE A 550 -11.62 1.44 -14.69
CA PHE A 550 -10.43 0.61 -14.77
C PHE A 550 -10.23 -0.21 -13.50
N HIS A 551 -10.48 0.41 -12.35
CA HIS A 551 -10.39 -0.22 -11.04
C HIS A 551 -11.51 -1.26 -10.80
N ASN A 552 -12.72 -1.01 -11.33
CA ASN A 552 -13.89 -1.89 -11.14
C ASN A 552 -14.40 -2.45 -12.49
N PRO A 553 -13.61 -3.24 -13.22
CA PRO A 553 -14.05 -3.84 -14.48
C PRO A 553 -15.07 -4.95 -14.22
N PRO A 554 -15.96 -5.25 -15.17
CA PRO A 554 -16.81 -6.42 -15.07
C PRO A 554 -16.00 -7.71 -15.28
N HIS A 555 -16.52 -8.82 -14.73
CA HIS A 555 -15.96 -10.17 -14.94
C HIS A 555 -14.48 -10.33 -14.52
N TRP A 556 -14.11 -9.72 -13.42
CA TRP A 556 -12.75 -9.82 -12.87
C TRP A 556 -12.56 -11.11 -12.06
N GLY A 557 -11.33 -11.59 -11.92
CA GLY A 557 -10.91 -12.70 -11.07
C GLY A 557 -11.87 -13.89 -11.09
N PRO A 558 -12.45 -14.26 -9.94
CA PRO A 558 -13.38 -15.40 -9.83
C PRO A 558 -14.66 -15.23 -10.67
N THR A 559 -14.96 -14.04 -11.16
CA THR A 559 -16.16 -13.77 -11.95
C THR A 559 -15.92 -13.77 -13.46
N GLY A 560 -14.73 -14.16 -13.94
CA GLY A 560 -14.45 -14.30 -15.38
C GLY A 560 -13.04 -13.96 -15.85
N ALA A 561 -12.13 -13.55 -14.96
CA ALA A 561 -10.70 -13.28 -15.26
C ALA A 561 -10.48 -12.30 -16.43
N SER A 562 -11.27 -11.22 -16.51
CA SER A 562 -11.19 -10.27 -17.65
C SER A 562 -9.84 -9.56 -17.75
N GLU A 563 -9.15 -9.33 -16.63
CA GLU A 563 -7.82 -8.71 -16.53
C GLU A 563 -6.69 -9.56 -17.11
N TYR A 564 -6.90 -10.87 -17.23
CA TYR A 564 -5.88 -11.77 -17.80
C TYR A 564 -5.51 -11.39 -19.25
N GLN A 565 -6.46 -10.84 -20.02
CA GLN A 565 -6.16 -10.36 -21.37
C GLN A 565 -5.12 -9.23 -21.41
N ASP A 566 -5.02 -8.44 -20.34
CA ASP A 566 -4.04 -7.35 -20.21
C ASP A 566 -2.63 -7.91 -20.05
N VAL A 567 -2.49 -9.01 -19.28
CA VAL A 567 -1.24 -9.72 -19.09
C VAL A 567 -0.74 -10.32 -20.39
N VAL A 568 -1.63 -10.97 -21.15
CA VAL A 568 -1.32 -11.51 -22.49
C VAL A 568 -0.93 -10.40 -23.47
N ALA A 569 -1.60 -9.25 -23.40
CA ALA A 569 -1.26 -8.09 -24.23
C ALA A 569 0.13 -7.52 -23.86
N GLY A 570 0.47 -7.48 -22.58
CA GLY A 570 1.81 -7.12 -22.10
C GLY A 570 2.89 -8.05 -22.65
N ALA A 571 2.67 -9.35 -22.61
CA ALA A 571 3.60 -10.33 -23.17
C ALA A 571 3.79 -10.15 -24.68
N LYS A 572 2.69 -9.95 -25.44
CA LYS A 572 2.75 -9.66 -26.88
C LYS A 572 3.47 -8.36 -27.17
N PHE A 573 3.24 -7.29 -26.37
CA PHE A 573 3.99 -6.06 -26.48
C PHE A 573 5.49 -6.32 -26.27
N LEU A 574 5.86 -7.03 -25.22
CA LEU A 574 7.25 -7.32 -24.89
C LEU A 574 7.97 -8.12 -25.97
N GLN A 575 7.28 -9.08 -26.62
CA GLN A 575 7.78 -9.84 -27.78
C GLN A 575 8.20 -8.95 -28.96
N HIS A 576 7.66 -7.73 -29.07
CA HIS A 576 7.97 -6.78 -30.15
C HIS A 576 8.97 -5.70 -29.72
N VAL A 577 9.41 -5.69 -28.45
CA VAL A 577 10.45 -4.76 -27.99
C VAL A 577 11.79 -5.14 -28.64
N PRO A 578 12.47 -4.19 -29.34
CA PRO A 578 13.74 -4.49 -29.99
C PRO A 578 14.77 -5.09 -29.02
N GLY A 579 15.39 -6.21 -29.41
CA GLY A 579 16.39 -6.91 -28.61
C GLY A 579 15.82 -7.96 -27.65
N VAL A 580 14.51 -8.08 -27.51
CA VAL A 580 13.86 -9.16 -26.76
C VAL A 580 13.73 -10.39 -27.64
N ASP A 581 14.05 -11.56 -27.10
CA ASP A 581 13.79 -12.86 -27.72
C ASP A 581 12.32 -13.26 -27.50
N ALA A 582 11.53 -13.13 -28.52
CA ALA A 582 10.10 -13.44 -28.50
C ALA A 582 9.78 -14.91 -28.10
N ALA A 583 10.73 -15.81 -28.21
CA ALA A 583 10.59 -17.20 -27.81
C ALA A 583 10.91 -17.47 -26.34
N ARG A 584 11.44 -16.49 -25.60
CA ARG A 584 11.85 -16.63 -24.20
C ARG A 584 11.18 -15.58 -23.33
N ILE A 585 9.86 -15.65 -23.21
CA ILE A 585 9.08 -14.79 -22.32
C ILE A 585 8.75 -15.56 -21.05
N GLY A 586 9.12 -14.99 -19.88
CA GLY A 586 8.75 -15.48 -18.57
C GLY A 586 7.71 -14.59 -17.89
N ILE A 587 7.21 -15.04 -16.75
CA ILE A 587 6.27 -14.30 -15.93
C ILE A 587 6.54 -14.59 -14.45
N TRP A 588 6.38 -13.56 -13.59
CA TRP A 588 6.41 -13.76 -12.15
C TRP A 588 5.51 -12.75 -11.42
N GLY A 589 5.06 -13.13 -10.24
CA GLY A 589 4.26 -12.27 -9.36
C GLY A 589 3.81 -13.02 -8.12
N GLY A 590 3.27 -12.28 -7.16
CA GLY A 590 2.77 -12.82 -5.91
C GLY A 590 1.29 -12.53 -5.67
N SER A 591 0.63 -13.36 -4.84
CA SER A 591 -0.78 -13.20 -4.49
C SER A 591 -1.67 -13.27 -5.73
N TYR A 592 -2.47 -12.25 -5.98
CA TYR A 592 -3.22 -12.12 -7.23
C TYR A 592 -2.30 -12.16 -8.48
N GLY A 593 -1.08 -11.64 -8.37
CA GLY A 593 -0.05 -11.77 -9.42
C GLY A 593 0.45 -13.20 -9.57
N GLY A 594 0.52 -13.98 -8.50
CA GLY A 594 0.76 -15.42 -8.51
C GLY A 594 -0.34 -16.17 -9.25
N TYR A 595 -1.60 -15.86 -8.94
CA TYR A 595 -2.77 -16.35 -9.69
C TYR A 595 -2.65 -16.08 -11.19
N LEU A 596 -2.37 -14.82 -11.59
CA LEU A 596 -2.21 -14.44 -13.00
C LEU A 596 -1.00 -15.15 -13.65
N THR A 597 0.06 -15.38 -12.88
CA THR A 597 1.22 -16.16 -13.32
C THR A 597 0.85 -17.61 -13.61
N ALA A 598 0.20 -18.29 -12.65
CA ALA A 598 -0.27 -19.66 -12.82
C ALA A 598 -1.26 -19.78 -13.99
N LEU A 599 -2.19 -18.82 -14.12
CA LEU A 599 -3.16 -18.78 -15.21
C LEU A 599 -2.47 -18.62 -16.58
N ALA A 600 -1.43 -17.78 -16.64
CA ALA A 600 -0.62 -17.56 -17.85
C ALA A 600 0.13 -18.84 -18.27
N LEU A 601 0.74 -19.54 -17.32
CA LEU A 601 1.44 -20.79 -17.58
C LEU A 601 0.47 -21.91 -17.98
N ALA A 602 -0.72 -21.95 -17.38
CA ALA A 602 -1.73 -22.96 -17.71
C ALA A 602 -2.37 -22.71 -19.10
N ARG A 603 -2.73 -21.46 -19.42
CA ARG A 603 -3.45 -21.13 -20.66
C ARG A 603 -2.56 -20.87 -21.86
N ASN A 604 -1.40 -20.26 -21.65
CA ASN A 604 -0.52 -19.78 -22.71
C ASN A 604 0.94 -20.22 -22.52
N SER A 605 1.20 -21.52 -22.28
CA SER A 605 2.55 -22.13 -22.30
C SER A 605 3.29 -21.93 -23.64
N ASP A 606 2.56 -21.61 -24.72
CA ASP A 606 3.11 -21.23 -26.01
C ASP A 606 3.79 -19.84 -25.97
N ILE A 607 3.36 -18.95 -25.12
CA ILE A 607 3.95 -17.61 -24.89
C ILE A 607 4.91 -17.66 -23.71
N PHE A 608 4.40 -18.02 -22.52
CA PHE A 608 5.14 -17.99 -21.25
C PHE A 608 5.93 -19.30 -21.07
N LYS A 609 7.26 -19.22 -21.09
CA LYS A 609 8.15 -20.37 -21.12
C LYS A 609 8.59 -20.85 -19.75
N ALA A 610 8.48 -20.00 -18.72
CA ALA A 610 8.71 -20.33 -17.32
C ALA A 610 8.03 -19.25 -16.45
N GLY A 611 7.73 -19.57 -15.21
CA GLY A 611 7.21 -18.57 -14.27
C GLY A 611 7.52 -18.88 -12.83
N VAL A 612 7.40 -17.83 -11.98
CA VAL A 612 7.48 -17.95 -10.54
C VAL A 612 6.17 -17.45 -9.94
N ASP A 613 5.50 -18.32 -9.27
CA ASP A 613 4.23 -18.09 -8.59
C ASP A 613 4.47 -18.07 -7.08
N MET A 614 4.39 -16.87 -6.51
CA MET A 614 4.45 -16.70 -5.06
C MET A 614 3.01 -16.65 -4.52
N HIS A 615 2.68 -17.59 -3.66
CA HIS A 615 1.40 -17.67 -2.92
C HIS A 615 0.17 -17.29 -3.76
N GLY A 616 0.07 -17.81 -4.99
CA GLY A 616 -1.04 -17.55 -5.89
C GLY A 616 -2.28 -18.41 -5.61
N VAL A 617 -3.46 -17.90 -6.02
CA VAL A 617 -4.71 -18.67 -5.98
C VAL A 617 -4.77 -19.58 -7.21
N HIS A 618 -5.07 -20.87 -7.00
CA HIS A 618 -5.15 -21.87 -8.08
C HIS A 618 -6.57 -22.37 -8.35
N ASP A 619 -7.46 -22.29 -7.33
CA ASP A 619 -8.87 -22.67 -7.43
C ASP A 619 -9.78 -21.68 -6.68
N TRP A 620 -10.30 -20.68 -7.40
CA TRP A 620 -11.23 -19.69 -6.85
C TRP A 620 -12.54 -20.28 -6.34
N SER A 621 -12.97 -21.43 -6.86
CA SER A 621 -14.25 -22.03 -6.44
C SER A 621 -14.24 -22.48 -4.97
N ARG A 622 -13.06 -22.66 -4.39
CA ARG A 622 -12.88 -22.97 -2.95
C ARG A 622 -13.06 -21.76 -2.06
N ASP A 623 -12.62 -20.59 -2.54
CA ASP A 623 -12.55 -19.37 -1.73
C ASP A 623 -13.76 -18.45 -1.97
N ILE A 624 -14.64 -18.78 -2.96
CA ILE A 624 -15.78 -17.93 -3.31
C ILE A 624 -16.72 -17.63 -2.12
N ALA A 625 -16.88 -18.60 -1.22
CA ALA A 625 -17.72 -18.44 -0.04
C ALA A 625 -17.09 -17.51 1.01
N GLU A 626 -15.76 -17.39 1.04
CA GLU A 626 -15.03 -16.48 1.89
C GLU A 626 -15.09 -15.05 1.35
N TRP A 627 -14.92 -14.89 0.04
CA TRP A 627 -14.89 -13.59 -0.62
C TRP A 627 -16.27 -12.95 -0.80
N PHE A 628 -17.32 -13.77 -1.01
CA PHE A 628 -18.67 -13.29 -1.33
C PHE A 628 -19.74 -13.77 -0.35
N GLY A 629 -19.35 -14.42 0.74
CA GLY A 629 -20.23 -14.96 1.76
C GLY A 629 -20.77 -16.36 1.44
N LYS A 630 -21.12 -17.08 2.49
CA LYS A 630 -21.66 -18.44 2.38
C LYS A 630 -23.12 -18.41 1.99
N PRO A 631 -23.58 -19.43 1.20
CA PRO A 631 -25.01 -19.63 0.97
C PRO A 631 -25.80 -19.70 2.27
N ASP A 632 -26.91 -18.97 2.33
CA ASP A 632 -27.86 -19.04 3.44
C ASP A 632 -29.14 -19.73 2.99
N ALA A 633 -29.46 -20.88 3.61
CA ALA A 633 -30.61 -21.69 3.25
C ALA A 633 -31.96 -20.97 3.42
N ARG A 634 -32.01 -19.83 4.14
CA ARG A 634 -33.21 -19.00 4.30
C ARG A 634 -33.54 -18.21 3.06
N TYR A 635 -32.61 -18.03 2.13
CA TYR A 635 -32.76 -17.23 0.93
C TYR A 635 -32.51 -18.05 -0.32
N GLU A 636 -33.16 -17.67 -1.44
CA GLU A 636 -32.80 -18.21 -2.75
C GLU A 636 -31.41 -17.72 -3.17
N GLN A 637 -30.52 -18.64 -3.52
CA GLN A 637 -29.11 -18.37 -3.74
C GLN A 637 -28.79 -17.83 -5.15
N GLY A 638 -29.68 -17.09 -5.76
CA GLY A 638 -29.49 -16.34 -6.99
C GLY A 638 -28.55 -17.01 -8.00
N ASP A 639 -27.35 -16.48 -8.13
CA ASP A 639 -26.33 -16.90 -9.08
C ASP A 639 -25.19 -17.75 -8.47
N TYR A 640 -25.25 -18.16 -7.19
CA TYR A 640 -24.14 -18.84 -6.50
C TYR A 640 -23.64 -20.09 -7.24
N LYS A 641 -24.54 -20.92 -7.76
CA LYS A 641 -24.14 -22.14 -8.50
C LYS A 641 -23.41 -21.80 -9.81
N GLU A 642 -23.87 -20.79 -10.52
CA GLU A 642 -23.19 -20.32 -11.74
C GLU A 642 -21.88 -19.64 -11.38
N ALA A 643 -21.86 -18.86 -10.30
CA ALA A 643 -20.64 -18.22 -9.79
C ALA A 643 -19.56 -19.24 -9.43
N LEU A 644 -19.88 -20.35 -8.78
CA LEU A 644 -18.94 -21.47 -8.53
C LEU A 644 -18.35 -22.03 -9.82
N LYS A 645 -19.17 -22.22 -10.86
CA LYS A 645 -18.71 -22.71 -12.15
C LYS A 645 -17.79 -21.69 -12.83
N VAL A 646 -18.17 -20.41 -12.85
CA VAL A 646 -17.35 -19.34 -13.44
C VAL A 646 -16.04 -19.18 -12.67
N ALA A 647 -16.06 -19.28 -11.34
CA ALA A 647 -14.86 -19.23 -10.50
C ALA A 647 -13.90 -20.37 -10.83
N TRP A 648 -14.40 -21.60 -10.96
CA TRP A 648 -13.57 -22.73 -11.43
C TRP A 648 -13.01 -22.47 -12.83
N GLU A 649 -13.83 -22.06 -13.79
CA GLU A 649 -13.43 -21.76 -15.17
C GLU A 649 -12.43 -20.58 -15.24
N SER A 650 -12.39 -19.72 -14.24
CA SER A 650 -11.44 -18.61 -14.08
C SER A 650 -10.13 -19.03 -13.41
N SER A 651 -10.05 -20.26 -12.93
CA SER A 651 -8.92 -20.78 -12.15
C SER A 651 -7.84 -21.42 -13.00
N PRO A 652 -6.55 -21.34 -12.63
CA PRO A 652 -5.46 -22.09 -13.27
C PRO A 652 -5.72 -23.59 -13.32
N ASP A 653 -6.28 -24.17 -12.28
CA ASP A 653 -6.55 -25.60 -12.14
C ASP A 653 -7.53 -26.15 -13.19
N ALA A 654 -8.45 -25.33 -13.67
CA ALA A 654 -9.36 -25.70 -14.75
C ALA A 654 -8.62 -25.97 -16.07
N ASP A 655 -7.49 -25.31 -16.28
CA ASP A 655 -6.68 -25.40 -17.50
C ASP A 655 -5.37 -26.21 -17.32
N ILE A 656 -5.19 -26.87 -16.17
CA ILE A 656 -3.93 -27.56 -15.80
C ILE A 656 -3.47 -28.62 -16.83
N ALA A 657 -4.40 -29.25 -17.52
CA ALA A 657 -4.08 -30.20 -18.57
C ALA A 657 -3.36 -29.60 -19.79
N LYS A 658 -3.44 -28.26 -19.94
CA LYS A 658 -2.75 -27.52 -21.02
C LYS A 658 -1.40 -26.96 -20.54
N TRP A 659 -1.15 -26.95 -19.23
CA TRP A 659 0.07 -26.40 -18.63
C TRP A 659 1.28 -27.26 -18.97
N LYS A 660 2.33 -26.65 -19.57
CA LYS A 660 3.56 -27.30 -20.00
C LYS A 660 4.82 -26.61 -19.48
N SER A 661 4.74 -25.34 -19.20
CA SER A 661 5.88 -24.52 -18.81
C SER A 661 6.31 -24.80 -17.38
N PRO A 662 7.62 -24.87 -17.09
CA PRO A 662 8.10 -25.05 -15.72
C PRO A 662 7.69 -23.87 -14.82
N VAL A 663 7.40 -24.18 -13.56
CA VAL A 663 7.03 -23.21 -12.53
C VAL A 663 7.82 -23.44 -11.24
N LEU A 664 8.21 -22.36 -10.58
CA LEU A 664 8.60 -22.35 -9.16
C LEU A 664 7.41 -21.85 -8.36
N LEU A 665 6.95 -22.64 -7.40
CA LEU A 665 5.93 -22.29 -6.43
C LEU A 665 6.61 -21.88 -5.12
N VAL A 666 6.26 -20.72 -4.54
CA VAL A 666 6.82 -20.23 -3.27
C VAL A 666 5.67 -19.83 -2.36
N GLN A 667 5.63 -20.31 -1.12
CA GLN A 667 4.59 -19.93 -0.15
C GLN A 667 5.05 -20.12 1.30
N GLY A 668 4.58 -19.25 2.20
CA GLY A 668 4.59 -19.48 3.64
C GLY A 668 3.47 -20.45 4.04
N ASP A 669 3.71 -21.36 4.99
CA ASP A 669 2.67 -22.32 5.38
C ASP A 669 1.67 -21.77 6.40
N ASP A 670 1.96 -20.59 6.97
CA ASP A 670 1.07 -19.87 7.87
C ASP A 670 0.30 -18.73 7.13
N ASP A 671 0.16 -18.86 5.83
CA ASP A 671 -0.59 -17.93 4.97
C ASP A 671 -2.11 -18.11 5.16
N HIS A 672 -2.77 -17.08 5.71
CA HIS A 672 -4.21 -17.04 5.93
C HIS A 672 -4.96 -16.13 4.95
N ASN A 673 -4.25 -15.46 4.05
CA ASN A 673 -4.86 -14.67 2.99
C ASN A 673 -5.08 -15.51 1.72
N VAL A 674 -4.04 -16.20 1.25
CA VAL A 674 -4.15 -17.28 0.26
C VAL A 674 -3.79 -18.58 0.96
N HIS A 675 -4.81 -19.28 1.44
CA HIS A 675 -4.60 -20.45 2.27
C HIS A 675 -3.63 -21.45 1.65
N PHE A 676 -2.71 -21.98 2.45
CA PHE A 676 -1.70 -22.95 2.03
C PHE A 676 -2.29 -24.19 1.32
N MET A 677 -3.59 -24.45 1.52
CA MET A 677 -4.32 -25.49 0.80
C MET A 677 -4.31 -25.28 -0.73
N GLN A 678 -4.15 -24.07 -1.21
CA GLN A 678 -4.01 -23.80 -2.66
C GLN A 678 -2.75 -24.50 -3.21
N MET A 679 -1.64 -24.45 -2.48
CA MET A 679 -0.41 -25.16 -2.86
C MET A 679 -0.53 -26.68 -2.72
N THR A 680 -1.13 -27.15 -1.61
CA THR A 680 -1.29 -28.61 -1.40
C THR A 680 -2.26 -29.26 -2.39
N ASP A 681 -3.11 -28.49 -3.07
CA ASP A 681 -4.00 -28.96 -4.13
C ASP A 681 -3.34 -28.92 -5.52
N VAL A 682 -2.65 -27.82 -5.89
CA VAL A 682 -2.05 -27.68 -7.22
C VAL A 682 -0.87 -28.62 -7.43
N VAL A 683 -0.01 -28.85 -6.43
CA VAL A 683 1.19 -29.69 -6.54
C VAL A 683 0.90 -31.12 -7.00
N PRO A 684 -0.04 -31.88 -6.40
CA PRO A 684 -0.43 -33.20 -6.91
C PRO A 684 -0.99 -33.17 -8.34
N ARG A 685 -1.69 -32.10 -8.72
CA ARG A 685 -2.24 -31.94 -10.07
C ARG A 685 -1.13 -31.70 -11.08
N LEU A 686 -0.15 -30.82 -10.81
CA LEU A 686 1.03 -30.62 -11.66
C LEU A 686 1.79 -31.91 -11.85
N ARG A 687 2.03 -32.69 -10.80
CA ARG A 687 2.69 -33.98 -10.83
C ARG A 687 1.93 -34.98 -11.69
N LYS A 688 0.60 -35.05 -11.54
CA LYS A 688 -0.27 -35.94 -12.35
C LYS A 688 -0.23 -35.62 -13.84
N HIS A 689 -0.12 -34.33 -14.18
CA HIS A 689 -0.08 -33.88 -15.58
C HIS A 689 1.34 -33.81 -16.18
N GLY A 690 2.37 -34.14 -15.38
CA GLY A 690 3.76 -34.13 -15.82
C GLY A 690 4.33 -32.73 -16.05
N VAL A 691 3.77 -31.73 -15.44
CA VAL A 691 4.28 -30.35 -15.49
C VAL A 691 5.57 -30.26 -14.66
N PRO A 692 6.67 -29.74 -15.21
CA PRO A 692 7.88 -29.53 -14.42
C PRO A 692 7.65 -28.41 -13.38
N PHE A 693 7.89 -28.70 -12.11
CA PHE A 693 7.79 -27.71 -11.04
C PHE A 693 8.90 -27.88 -10.01
N GLU A 694 9.19 -26.78 -9.34
CA GLU A 694 10.00 -26.70 -8.13
C GLU A 694 9.11 -26.09 -7.05
N GLU A 695 9.27 -26.50 -5.79
CA GLU A 695 8.47 -25.97 -4.68
C GLU A 695 9.38 -25.48 -3.57
N MET A 696 9.02 -24.35 -2.97
CA MET A 696 9.66 -23.76 -1.80
C MET A 696 8.59 -23.37 -0.78
N VAL A 697 8.62 -24.04 0.36
CA VAL A 697 7.78 -23.70 1.51
C VAL A 697 8.65 -23.05 2.56
N ILE A 698 8.21 -21.90 3.09
CA ILE A 698 8.91 -21.18 4.15
C ILE A 698 8.07 -21.32 5.42
N PRO A 699 8.49 -22.20 6.36
CA PRO A 699 7.70 -22.47 7.57
C PRO A 699 7.47 -21.22 8.42
N ASN A 700 6.24 -21.10 8.94
CA ASN A 700 5.74 -20.04 9.81
C ASN A 700 5.72 -18.63 9.19
N GLU A 701 6.04 -18.48 7.91
CA GLU A 701 5.82 -17.23 7.20
C GLU A 701 4.37 -17.10 6.75
N ILE A 702 3.87 -15.87 6.82
CA ILE A 702 2.54 -15.47 6.38
C ILE A 702 2.53 -15.04 4.91
N HIS A 703 1.43 -14.49 4.43
CA HIS A 703 1.26 -14.08 3.03
C HIS A 703 2.29 -13.05 2.55
N GLY A 704 2.55 -11.98 3.29
CA GLY A 704 3.67 -11.07 3.07
C GLY A 704 4.80 -11.46 4.00
N PHE A 705 5.89 -12.04 3.51
CA PHE A 705 6.98 -12.50 4.36
C PHE A 705 7.49 -11.38 5.27
N LEU A 706 7.57 -11.64 6.54
CA LEU A 706 7.93 -10.63 7.54
C LEU A 706 9.42 -10.54 7.82
N ARG A 707 10.18 -11.60 7.47
CA ARG A 707 11.63 -11.61 7.66
C ARG A 707 12.36 -11.29 6.37
N HIS A 708 13.38 -10.44 6.49
CA HIS A 708 14.32 -10.19 5.39
C HIS A 708 15.01 -11.48 4.92
N ALA A 709 15.37 -12.36 5.85
CA ALA A 709 15.95 -13.66 5.52
C ALA A 709 15.03 -14.51 4.62
N SER A 710 13.73 -14.49 4.86
CA SER A 710 12.71 -15.20 4.07
C SER A 710 12.58 -14.60 2.67
N TRP A 711 12.53 -13.27 2.55
CA TRP A 711 12.57 -12.58 1.26
C TRP A 711 13.84 -12.91 0.49
N MET A 712 15.01 -12.84 1.12
CA MET A 712 16.28 -13.20 0.48
C MET A 712 16.29 -14.63 -0.05
N GLN A 713 15.69 -15.58 0.69
CA GLN A 713 15.56 -16.97 0.26
C GLN A 713 14.65 -17.09 -0.96
N ALA A 714 13.46 -16.49 -0.92
CA ALA A 714 12.47 -16.53 -1.99
C ALA A 714 12.97 -15.84 -3.27
N ASP A 715 13.58 -14.67 -3.13
CA ASP A 715 14.08 -13.89 -4.27
C ASP A 715 15.31 -14.54 -4.91
N THR A 716 16.19 -15.12 -4.10
CA THR A 716 17.33 -15.91 -4.64
C THR A 716 16.82 -17.09 -5.47
N ALA A 717 15.85 -17.85 -4.94
CA ALA A 717 15.26 -18.96 -5.68
C ALA A 717 14.54 -18.47 -6.96
N THR A 718 13.86 -17.34 -6.89
CA THR A 718 13.18 -16.69 -8.01
C THR A 718 14.15 -16.36 -9.13
N VAL A 719 15.22 -15.61 -8.85
CA VAL A 719 16.17 -15.18 -9.87
C VAL A 719 16.97 -16.36 -10.42
N ASP A 720 17.38 -17.31 -9.58
CA ASP A 720 18.09 -18.52 -10.00
C ASP A 720 17.23 -19.40 -10.92
N PHE A 721 15.95 -19.60 -10.57
CA PHE A 721 15.03 -20.37 -11.40
C PHE A 721 14.85 -19.71 -12.77
N LEU A 722 14.58 -18.39 -12.81
CA LEU A 722 14.38 -17.66 -14.05
C LEU A 722 15.64 -17.66 -14.93
N GLN A 723 16.82 -17.49 -14.34
CA GLN A 723 18.10 -17.57 -15.06
C GLN A 723 18.36 -18.95 -15.62
N ARG A 724 18.11 -20.03 -14.88
CA ARG A 724 18.27 -21.43 -15.36
C ARG A 724 17.32 -21.78 -16.48
N LYS A 725 16.07 -21.25 -16.44
CA LYS A 725 15.03 -21.60 -17.42
C LYS A 725 15.04 -20.73 -18.67
N LEU A 726 15.40 -19.44 -18.53
CA LEU A 726 15.26 -18.44 -19.60
C LEU A 726 16.56 -17.71 -19.93
N GLY A 727 17.52 -17.67 -19.00
CA GLY A 727 18.79 -16.96 -19.18
C GLY A 727 19.58 -17.44 -20.39
N ASN A 728 20.54 -16.64 -20.83
CA ASN A 728 21.50 -17.05 -21.84
C ASN A 728 22.40 -18.13 -21.22
N ALA A 729 22.62 -19.24 -21.92
CA ALA A 729 23.60 -20.24 -21.51
C ALA A 729 24.96 -19.51 -21.30
N THR A 730 25.46 -19.54 -20.10
CA THR A 730 26.84 -19.14 -19.85
C THR A 730 27.73 -20.14 -20.52
N HIS A 731 28.42 -19.72 -21.61
CA HIS A 731 29.44 -20.51 -22.30
C HIS A 731 30.71 -20.61 -21.46
#